data_ff3664dfda8dbc73a2979457b526fed0
#
_entry.id   ff3664dfda8dbc73a2979457b526fed0
#
_cell.length_a   1.000
_cell.length_b   1.000
_cell.length_c   1.000
_cell.angle_alpha   90.00
_cell.angle_beta   90.00
_cell.angle_gamma   90.00
#
_symmetry.space_group_name_H-M   'P 1'
#
loop_
_entity.id
_entity.type
_entity.pdbx_description
1 polymer ?
#
loop_
_entity_poly.entity_id
_entity_poly.type
_entity_poly.pdbx_seq_one_letter_code
_entity_poly.pdbx_strand_id
1 'polypeptide(L)'
;MVQRSQLFLLLVFIIFSAIAAETENQDYVALLSLKNIWQNTPPSWVGPDPCGKGWEGIGCTNSRVTSIMLSTIGLTGSLSGDFELLSELQTLDLSYNKGLTGPIPRSIGNLKKLLNLILSGCSFSGPIPDTIGSLQQLLYLSLNSNHFSGQIPPSIGNLSSLLWLDLTDNQLNGPIPISDGITPGLDKLLNARHFHLGKNNLSGTIPPRLFSSEMVLIHVLLDGNQLTGSIPSTLGLVQAMEVLRIDRNTLSGPVPSNFNNLTNLNHMFLSNNKLTGPLPNLTGMIFLSYVDISNNTFDGSDAPPWFPTLQSLTTLIMENTKLQGQFPVALFSLPLLQTLVLKKNQLNGSLVIGTTHSNQLKLIDLQFNFISHLEGKEAYNGTLKLEDNPICGVTGNLNSYCTVSLSNVSYLTQKVDCEPVPCSSDQISSPYCRCAYPYTGTLFLETVSFSDLGNNTYYNILEESLMHSFHSHQLPVDSVSLTLSNPITASSEYLEVKLKVFPYGQVSFNLTGISSIGFMLSNQTFKPPPLFGPFYFIGDKYEKYTESKKSSRSSIVIEVVVGGSILLLVILLAGVYVLHIKKRAERAIEHTSHFLQLDQSSRGGSVIKVKGVGWFSLKELEKYTNHFSVANEIGSGGYGKVYQGSLPTGQLIAIKRAKKESMQGGLEFKTEIELLSRVHHKNLVSLMGFCFEKGEQILVYEYVSNGSLKDSLSGKSGIKLDWMRRLKVALGAARGLAYLHEFANPPIIHRDIKSNNILLDESLNAKVSDFGLSKPIDDSEGSHVITQVKGTMGYMDPEYYMTHKLTEKSDVYSFGVLMLELLTARKPIEHGKYIVREVQETMDKTKDLYNFHEFLDPAIGLGTTPKDLKMFVDLAMRCVKEPGTDRPMMIEVVKEIENIMELAGVNPDADSTSTSTSYEETSKRSSSYPGYPYS
;
A
#
# COMPACT_ATOMS: atom_id res chain seq x y z
N MET A 1 33.32 49.10 24.73
CA MET A 1 33.07 47.69 24.69
C MET A 1 31.56 47.35 24.73
N VAL A 2 30.78 48.01 25.55
CA VAL A 2 29.33 47.73 25.72
C VAL A 2 28.51 47.98 24.43
N GLN A 3 28.78 49.06 23.68
CA GLN A 3 28.10 49.35 22.40
C GLN A 3 28.40 48.35 21.27
N ARG A 4 29.60 47.77 21.21
CA ARG A 4 29.95 46.76 20.21
C ARG A 4 29.29 45.39 20.55
N SER A 5 29.10 45.11 21.84
CA SER A 5 28.43 43.92 22.32
C SER A 5 26.91 44.02 22.04
N GLN A 6 26.30 45.17 22.20
CA GLN A 6 24.89 45.39 21.87
C GLN A 6 24.61 45.31 20.36
N LEU A 7 25.52 45.86 19.55
CA LEU A 7 25.40 45.76 18.08
C LEU A 7 25.58 44.33 17.58
N PHE A 8 26.49 43.56 18.21
CA PHE A 8 26.68 42.14 17.93
C PHE A 8 25.47 41.28 18.34
N LEU A 9 24.87 41.54 19.51
CA LEU A 9 23.67 40.91 19.96
C LEU A 9 22.45 41.25 19.09
N LEU A 10 22.34 42.49 18.63
CA LEU A 10 21.30 42.92 17.68
C LEU A 10 21.49 42.29 16.31
N LEU A 11 22.74 42.16 15.81
CA LEU A 11 23.06 41.45 14.58
C LEU A 11 22.82 39.95 14.69
N VAL A 12 23.15 39.33 15.82
CA VAL A 12 22.86 37.93 16.09
C VAL A 12 21.35 37.71 16.20
N PHE A 13 20.59 38.62 16.81
CA PHE A 13 19.13 38.57 16.88
C PHE A 13 18.46 38.74 15.51
N ILE A 14 18.98 39.64 14.68
CA ILE A 14 18.53 39.87 13.29
C ILE A 14 18.89 38.66 12.43
N ILE A 15 20.07 38.04 12.62
CA ILE A 15 20.47 36.82 11.92
C ILE A 15 19.65 35.60 12.38
N PHE A 16 19.33 35.49 13.69
CA PHE A 16 18.45 34.42 14.18
C PHE A 16 16.97 34.61 13.79
N SER A 17 16.51 35.85 13.59
CA SER A 17 15.17 36.14 13.06
C SER A 17 15.07 35.89 11.54
N ALA A 18 16.19 35.81 10.82
CA ALA A 18 16.24 35.58 9.37
C ALA A 18 16.36 34.10 8.99
N ILE A 19 16.33 33.15 9.96
CA ILE A 19 16.44 31.71 9.70
C ILE A 19 15.08 30.98 10.00
N ALA A 20 13.97 31.69 10.14
CA ALA A 20 12.68 31.08 9.98
C ALA A 20 12.46 30.96 8.47
N ALA A 21 12.41 29.74 7.96
CA ALA A 21 12.10 29.46 6.55
C ALA A 21 10.68 29.99 6.27
N GLU A 22 10.60 31.21 5.72
CA GLU A 22 9.31 31.75 5.27
C GLU A 22 8.77 30.92 4.13
N THR A 23 7.45 30.74 4.09
CA THR A 23 6.78 30.13 2.93
C THR A 23 7.18 30.86 1.66
N GLU A 24 7.50 30.14 0.59
CA GLU A 24 7.79 30.70 -0.72
C GLU A 24 6.65 31.65 -1.13
N ASN A 25 6.99 32.85 -1.55
CA ASN A 25 6.01 33.93 -1.83
C ASN A 25 4.94 33.50 -2.85
N GLN A 26 5.31 32.68 -3.82
CA GLN A 26 4.40 32.16 -4.84
C GLN A 26 3.32 31.29 -4.20
N ASP A 27 3.71 30.39 -3.30
CA ASP A 27 2.78 29.49 -2.60
C ASP A 27 1.88 30.28 -1.62
N TYR A 28 2.45 31.29 -0.94
CA TYR A 28 1.68 32.16 -0.09
C TYR A 28 0.59 32.94 -0.84
N VAL A 29 0.92 33.50 -2.01
CA VAL A 29 -0.03 34.22 -2.88
C VAL A 29 -1.16 33.30 -3.33
N ALA A 30 -0.84 32.06 -3.73
CA ALA A 30 -1.84 31.06 -4.10
C ALA A 30 -2.79 30.74 -2.94
N LEU A 31 -2.24 30.44 -1.76
CA LEU A 31 -3.05 30.15 -0.57
C LEU A 31 -3.89 31.36 -0.14
N LEU A 32 -3.38 32.58 -0.28
CA LEU A 32 -4.13 33.78 0.02
C LEU A 32 -5.31 33.99 -0.97
N SER A 33 -5.09 33.70 -2.26
CA SER A 33 -6.17 33.70 -3.26
C SER A 33 -7.27 32.71 -2.91
N LEU A 34 -6.91 31.49 -2.51
CA LEU A 34 -7.87 30.49 -2.05
C LEU A 34 -8.63 30.95 -0.81
N LYS A 35 -7.93 31.48 0.19
CA LYS A 35 -8.52 31.99 1.41
C LYS A 35 -9.54 33.12 1.15
N ASN A 36 -9.29 33.94 0.13
CA ASN A 36 -10.22 35.03 -0.24
C ASN A 36 -11.50 34.54 -0.93
N ILE A 37 -11.44 33.39 -1.61
CA ILE A 37 -12.57 32.79 -2.32
C ILE A 37 -13.35 31.84 -1.40
N TRP A 38 -12.63 31.10 -0.54
CA TRP A 38 -13.24 30.13 0.36
C TRP A 38 -13.78 30.76 1.64
N GLN A 39 -14.98 30.35 2.03
CA GLN A 39 -15.51 30.61 3.36
C GLN A 39 -15.26 29.38 4.26
N ASN A 40 -15.29 29.60 5.57
CA ASN A 40 -15.03 28.57 6.58
C ASN A 40 -13.61 27.97 6.51
N THR A 41 -12.65 28.75 6.04
CA THR A 41 -11.22 28.37 6.16
C THR A 41 -10.84 28.25 7.63
N PRO A 42 -9.86 27.38 7.98
CA PRO A 42 -9.44 27.20 9.36
C PRO A 42 -9.08 28.51 10.03
N PRO A 43 -9.48 28.74 11.31
CA PRO A 43 -9.12 29.95 12.04
C PRO A 43 -7.61 30.17 12.18
N SER A 44 -6.82 29.12 12.06
CA SER A 44 -5.35 29.15 12.07
C SER A 44 -4.74 29.79 10.82
N TRP A 45 -5.52 30.00 9.73
CA TRP A 45 -5.05 30.63 8.50
C TRP A 45 -4.84 32.14 8.69
N VAL A 46 -3.93 32.51 9.57
CA VAL A 46 -3.58 33.88 9.92
C VAL A 46 -2.06 34.06 9.89
N GLY A 47 -1.61 35.28 9.51
CA GLY A 47 -0.19 35.59 9.39
C GLY A 47 0.41 35.27 8.00
N PRO A 48 1.65 35.70 7.76
CA PRO A 48 2.29 35.67 6.43
C PRO A 48 2.99 34.35 6.11
N ASP A 49 3.07 33.40 7.05
CA ASP A 49 3.87 32.17 6.90
C ASP A 49 3.03 30.90 7.14
N PRO A 50 2.35 30.38 6.10
CA PRO A 50 1.59 29.13 6.17
C PRO A 50 2.43 27.92 6.60
N CYS A 51 3.70 27.84 6.20
CA CYS A 51 4.58 26.71 6.50
C CYS A 51 5.22 26.79 7.90
N GLY A 52 5.52 27.98 8.39
CA GLY A 52 6.30 28.16 9.63
C GLY A 52 5.49 28.10 10.93
N LYS A 53 4.22 28.49 10.91
CA LYS A 53 3.32 28.49 12.09
C LYS A 53 1.99 27.80 11.85
N GLY A 54 1.98 26.86 10.93
CA GLY A 54 0.92 25.89 10.83
C GLY A 54 -0.44 26.46 10.48
N TRP A 55 -0.65 26.87 9.24
CA TRP A 55 -2.00 26.88 8.71
C TRP A 55 -2.48 25.44 8.71
N GLU A 56 -3.48 25.13 9.53
CA GLU A 56 -4.03 23.77 9.62
C GLU A 56 -4.46 23.26 8.26
N GLY A 57 -4.13 21.99 7.95
CA GLY A 57 -4.38 21.36 6.67
C GLY A 57 -3.37 21.69 5.58
N ILE A 58 -2.37 22.53 5.82
CA ILE A 58 -1.28 22.83 4.90
C ILE A 58 -0.02 22.07 5.34
N GLY A 59 0.48 21.21 4.47
CA GLY A 59 1.75 20.51 4.65
C GLY A 59 2.83 21.08 3.74
N CYS A 60 4.02 21.25 4.30
CA CYS A 60 5.14 21.88 3.57
C CYS A 60 6.40 21.02 3.65
N THR A 61 7.23 21.15 2.61
CA THR A 61 8.59 20.61 2.55
C THR A 61 9.51 21.69 1.99
N ASN A 62 10.57 22.03 2.69
CA ASN A 62 11.53 23.08 2.28
C ASN A 62 10.84 24.41 1.92
N SER A 63 9.95 24.90 2.77
CA SER A 63 9.17 26.14 2.58
C SER A 63 8.21 26.16 1.39
N ARG A 64 8.02 25.03 0.70
CA ARG A 64 7.08 24.87 -0.41
C ARG A 64 5.88 24.05 0.06
N VAL A 65 4.69 24.46 -0.35
CA VAL A 65 3.44 23.72 -0.07
C VAL A 65 3.39 22.43 -0.88
N THR A 66 3.36 21.31 -0.18
CA THR A 66 3.31 19.97 -0.79
C THR A 66 1.98 19.25 -0.58
N SER A 67 1.18 19.65 0.41
CA SER A 67 -0.15 19.10 0.62
C SER A 67 -1.16 20.12 1.12
N ILE A 68 -2.39 19.98 0.64
CA ILE A 68 -3.60 20.65 1.16
C ILE A 68 -4.61 19.56 1.51
N MET A 69 -4.88 19.38 2.80
CA MET A 69 -5.81 18.38 3.32
C MET A 69 -6.86 19.06 4.21
N LEU A 70 -8.03 19.35 3.63
CA LEU A 70 -9.10 20.12 4.23
C LEU A 70 -10.45 19.42 4.07
N SER A 71 -10.46 18.09 4.17
CA SER A 71 -11.69 17.32 4.06
C SER A 71 -12.67 17.63 5.21
N THR A 72 -13.97 17.64 4.92
CA THR A 72 -15.08 17.69 5.90
C THR A 72 -15.19 18.93 6.80
N ILE A 73 -14.41 19.97 6.53
CA ILE A 73 -14.42 21.18 7.37
C ILE A 73 -15.54 22.17 7.03
N GLY A 74 -16.35 21.84 6.01
CA GLY A 74 -17.47 22.68 5.55
C GLY A 74 -17.01 23.89 4.75
N LEU A 75 -15.92 23.78 4.02
CA LEU A 75 -15.51 24.80 3.03
C LEU A 75 -16.63 25.08 2.04
N THR A 76 -16.77 26.34 1.69
CA THR A 76 -17.67 26.79 0.61
C THR A 76 -16.91 27.68 -0.35
N GLY A 77 -17.34 27.72 -1.62
CA GLY A 77 -16.71 28.50 -2.67
C GLY A 77 -16.35 27.67 -3.91
N SER A 78 -15.32 28.07 -4.64
CA SER A 78 -14.86 27.41 -5.85
C SER A 78 -13.33 27.28 -5.89
N LEU A 79 -12.82 26.50 -6.84
CA LEU A 79 -11.37 26.43 -7.08
C LEU A 79 -10.91 27.63 -7.90
N SER A 80 -9.85 28.33 -7.43
CA SER A 80 -9.21 29.41 -8.17
C SER A 80 -8.27 28.87 -9.26
N GLY A 81 -8.09 29.65 -10.34
CA GLY A 81 -7.05 29.40 -11.32
C GLY A 81 -5.63 29.46 -10.74
N ASP A 82 -5.43 30.23 -9.68
CA ASP A 82 -4.13 30.44 -9.02
C ASP A 82 -3.55 29.20 -8.34
N PHE A 83 -4.31 28.09 -8.29
CA PHE A 83 -3.77 26.78 -7.88
C PHE A 83 -2.48 26.42 -8.62
N GLU A 84 -2.35 26.83 -9.87
CA GLU A 84 -1.16 26.54 -10.69
C GLU A 84 0.15 27.03 -10.08
N LEU A 85 0.09 28.04 -9.21
CA LEU A 85 1.24 28.59 -8.51
C LEU A 85 1.82 27.60 -7.48
N LEU A 86 1.05 26.64 -7.00
CA LEU A 86 1.47 25.60 -6.05
C LEU A 86 2.23 24.48 -6.77
N SER A 87 3.30 24.79 -7.46
CA SER A 87 4.01 23.87 -8.36
C SER A 87 4.62 22.64 -7.69
N GLU A 88 4.78 22.68 -6.34
CA GLU A 88 5.30 21.55 -5.55
C GLU A 88 4.19 20.70 -4.93
N LEU A 89 2.91 21.03 -5.19
CA LEU A 89 1.79 20.32 -4.59
C LEU A 89 1.73 18.85 -5.05
N GLN A 90 1.69 17.94 -4.08
CA GLN A 90 1.63 16.50 -4.28
C GLN A 90 0.27 15.91 -3.89
N THR A 91 -0.38 16.50 -2.87
CA THR A 91 -1.69 16.03 -2.41
C THR A 91 -2.66 17.19 -2.29
N LEU A 92 -3.80 17.06 -2.97
CA LEU A 92 -4.96 17.94 -2.82
C LEU A 92 -6.16 17.09 -2.42
N ASP A 93 -6.57 17.20 -1.15
CA ASP A 93 -7.78 16.58 -0.62
C ASP A 93 -8.73 17.66 -0.07
N LEU A 94 -9.83 17.87 -0.76
CA LEU A 94 -10.92 18.76 -0.37
C LEU A 94 -12.25 18.02 -0.18
N SER A 95 -12.17 16.69 -0.03
CA SER A 95 -13.36 15.82 0.00
C SER A 95 -14.37 16.20 1.07
N TYR A 96 -15.64 15.87 0.82
CA TYR A 96 -16.79 16.01 1.71
C TYR A 96 -17.12 17.47 2.10
N ASN A 97 -16.68 18.44 1.32
CA ASN A 97 -17.07 19.85 1.44
C ASN A 97 -18.20 20.18 0.47
N LYS A 98 -19.44 19.86 0.83
CA LYS A 98 -20.64 20.04 0.00
C LYS A 98 -20.88 21.49 -0.46
N GLY A 99 -20.23 22.46 0.17
CA GLY A 99 -20.28 23.88 -0.21
C GLY A 99 -19.25 24.28 -1.27
N LEU A 100 -18.32 23.40 -1.64
CA LEU A 100 -17.41 23.62 -2.75
C LEU A 100 -18.13 23.28 -4.07
N THR A 101 -18.17 24.25 -4.99
CA THR A 101 -18.99 24.21 -6.20
C THR A 101 -18.19 24.68 -7.42
N GLY A 102 -18.82 24.65 -8.59
CA GLY A 102 -18.22 25.12 -9.85
C GLY A 102 -17.31 24.09 -10.51
N PRO A 103 -16.66 24.48 -11.60
CA PRO A 103 -15.81 23.57 -12.38
C PRO A 103 -14.40 23.46 -11.77
N ILE A 104 -13.72 22.37 -12.12
CA ILE A 104 -12.25 22.28 -11.94
C ILE A 104 -11.59 23.21 -12.96
N PRO A 105 -10.72 24.15 -12.52
CA PRO A 105 -10.05 25.07 -13.44
C PRO A 105 -9.04 24.32 -14.34
N ARG A 106 -8.91 24.75 -15.59
CA ARG A 106 -7.95 24.13 -16.54
C ARG A 106 -6.50 24.21 -16.06
N SER A 107 -6.17 25.19 -15.24
CA SER A 107 -4.83 25.36 -14.64
C SER A 107 -4.43 24.24 -13.68
N ILE A 108 -5.38 23.39 -13.24
CA ILE A 108 -5.07 22.19 -12.44
C ILE A 108 -4.01 21.31 -13.13
N GLY A 109 -4.00 21.26 -14.46
CA GLY A 109 -3.03 20.51 -15.27
C GLY A 109 -1.58 21.01 -15.16
N ASN A 110 -1.34 22.15 -14.52
CA ASN A 110 0.00 22.70 -14.28
C ASN A 110 0.64 22.16 -13.00
N LEU A 111 -0.09 21.47 -12.13
CA LEU A 111 0.40 20.85 -10.91
C LEU A 111 1.14 19.52 -11.22
N LYS A 112 2.29 19.60 -11.89
CA LYS A 112 2.99 18.42 -12.44
C LYS A 112 3.49 17.42 -11.40
N LYS A 113 3.56 17.80 -10.12
CA LYS A 113 3.98 16.93 -9.01
C LYS A 113 2.81 16.29 -8.26
N LEU A 114 1.59 16.55 -8.68
CA LEU A 114 0.40 16.04 -8.01
C LEU A 114 0.34 14.51 -8.13
N LEU A 115 0.25 13.85 -6.97
CA LEU A 115 0.11 12.41 -6.81
C LEU A 115 -1.33 12.01 -6.48
N ASN A 116 -2.01 12.84 -5.66
CA ASN A 116 -3.37 12.59 -5.18
C ASN A 116 -4.25 13.80 -5.46
N LEU A 117 -5.31 13.61 -6.24
CA LEU A 117 -6.39 14.56 -6.45
C LEU A 117 -7.70 13.96 -5.97
N ILE A 118 -8.16 14.38 -4.79
CA ILE A 118 -9.33 13.83 -4.11
C ILE A 118 -10.33 14.96 -3.84
N LEU A 119 -11.43 14.95 -4.58
CA LEU A 119 -12.51 15.93 -4.51
C LEU A 119 -13.87 15.25 -4.26
N SER A 120 -13.86 14.08 -3.65
CA SER A 120 -15.04 13.22 -3.44
C SER A 120 -16.09 13.89 -2.56
N GLY A 121 -17.38 13.67 -2.86
CA GLY A 121 -18.50 14.10 -1.99
C GLY A 121 -18.64 15.62 -1.83
N CYS A 122 -18.24 16.38 -2.83
CA CYS A 122 -18.44 17.83 -2.92
C CYS A 122 -19.67 18.16 -3.81
N SER A 123 -19.72 19.39 -4.36
CA SER A 123 -20.73 19.80 -5.31
C SER A 123 -20.09 20.41 -6.58
N PHE A 124 -18.92 19.92 -6.94
CA PHE A 124 -18.27 20.35 -8.18
C PHE A 124 -19.11 19.95 -9.38
N SER A 125 -19.09 20.77 -10.43
CA SER A 125 -19.94 20.60 -11.60
C SER A 125 -19.23 21.00 -12.89
N GLY A 126 -19.88 20.76 -14.02
CA GLY A 126 -19.30 21.02 -15.35
C GLY A 126 -18.40 19.88 -15.81
N PRO A 127 -17.69 20.05 -16.94
CA PRO A 127 -16.85 19.01 -17.50
C PRO A 127 -15.54 18.85 -16.73
N ILE A 128 -15.02 17.63 -16.67
CA ILE A 128 -13.65 17.36 -16.24
C ILE A 128 -12.70 17.94 -17.30
N PRO A 129 -11.74 18.84 -16.94
CA PRO A 129 -10.90 19.49 -17.93
C PRO A 129 -9.89 18.54 -18.58
N ASP A 130 -9.69 18.65 -19.90
CA ASP A 130 -8.69 17.86 -20.64
C ASP A 130 -7.27 17.99 -20.10
N THR A 131 -6.96 19.15 -19.50
CA THR A 131 -5.66 19.41 -18.92
C THR A 131 -5.30 18.47 -17.76
N ILE A 132 -6.28 17.74 -17.20
CA ILE A 132 -6.01 16.74 -16.15
C ILE A 132 -5.06 15.65 -16.64
N GLY A 133 -5.09 15.29 -17.92
CA GLY A 133 -4.18 14.33 -18.55
C GLY A 133 -2.71 14.78 -18.59
N SER A 134 -2.41 16.01 -18.15
CA SER A 134 -1.05 16.52 -18.01
C SER A 134 -0.40 16.17 -16.65
N LEU A 135 -1.15 15.58 -15.72
CA LEU A 135 -0.70 15.21 -14.35
C LEU A 135 -0.03 13.82 -14.34
N GLN A 136 1.06 13.67 -15.07
CA GLN A 136 1.65 12.35 -15.36
C GLN A 136 2.16 11.57 -14.13
N GLN A 137 2.32 12.23 -12.98
CA GLN A 137 2.69 11.59 -11.72
C GLN A 137 1.47 11.15 -10.89
N LEU A 138 0.26 11.46 -11.35
CA LEU A 138 -0.96 11.20 -10.60
C LEU A 138 -1.17 9.69 -10.40
N LEU A 139 -1.34 9.30 -9.13
CA LEU A 139 -1.61 7.93 -8.70
C LEU A 139 -3.10 7.72 -8.38
N TYR A 140 -3.74 8.73 -7.77
CA TYR A 140 -5.14 8.69 -7.33
C TYR A 140 -5.90 9.87 -7.92
N LEU A 141 -6.93 9.55 -8.69
CA LEU A 141 -7.93 10.50 -9.19
C LEU A 141 -9.30 10.07 -8.66
N SER A 142 -9.81 10.78 -7.66
CA SER A 142 -11.10 10.48 -7.03
C SER A 142 -12.00 11.72 -7.08
N LEU A 143 -12.99 11.67 -7.97
CA LEU A 143 -13.96 12.75 -8.23
C LEU A 143 -15.39 12.27 -7.96
N ASN A 144 -15.55 11.13 -7.30
CA ASN A 144 -16.85 10.49 -7.08
C ASN A 144 -17.81 11.36 -6.24
N SER A 145 -19.10 11.09 -6.40
CA SER A 145 -20.19 11.76 -5.67
C SER A 145 -20.12 13.29 -5.80
N ASN A 146 -20.18 13.75 -7.04
CA ASN A 146 -20.22 15.16 -7.45
C ASN A 146 -21.29 15.37 -8.54
N HIS A 147 -21.27 16.49 -9.21
CA HIS A 147 -22.17 16.83 -10.33
C HIS A 147 -21.40 17.04 -11.64
N PHE A 148 -20.26 16.36 -11.82
CA PHE A 148 -19.50 16.44 -13.05
C PHE A 148 -20.33 15.92 -14.23
N SER A 149 -20.27 16.62 -15.34
CA SER A 149 -21.06 16.35 -16.54
C SER A 149 -20.19 16.36 -17.80
N GLY A 150 -20.78 16.05 -18.94
CA GLY A 150 -20.03 15.93 -20.20
C GLY A 150 -19.31 14.57 -20.30
N GLN A 151 -18.44 14.47 -21.28
CA GLN A 151 -17.71 13.22 -21.55
C GLN A 151 -16.50 13.06 -20.64
N ILE A 152 -16.11 11.81 -20.39
CA ILE A 152 -14.80 11.50 -19.79
C ILE A 152 -13.71 11.96 -20.76
N PRO A 153 -12.82 12.90 -20.38
CA PRO A 153 -11.79 13.39 -21.28
C PRO A 153 -10.82 12.30 -21.69
N PRO A 154 -10.61 12.06 -22.98
CA PRO A 154 -9.67 11.04 -23.46
C PRO A 154 -8.25 11.20 -22.91
N SER A 155 -7.87 12.44 -22.62
CA SER A 155 -6.55 12.79 -22.07
C SER A 155 -6.22 12.09 -20.74
N ILE A 156 -7.22 11.59 -19.98
CA ILE A 156 -7.00 10.75 -18.79
C ILE A 156 -6.10 9.55 -19.15
N GLY A 157 -6.18 9.03 -20.36
CA GLY A 157 -5.32 7.96 -20.85
C GLY A 157 -3.80 8.27 -20.85
N ASN A 158 -3.41 9.55 -20.71
CA ASN A 158 -2.00 9.94 -20.56
C ASN A 158 -1.45 9.74 -19.14
N LEU A 159 -2.30 9.43 -18.16
CA LEU A 159 -1.94 9.26 -16.76
C LEU A 159 -1.33 7.86 -16.54
N SER A 160 -0.16 7.61 -17.13
CA SER A 160 0.47 6.28 -17.12
C SER A 160 0.81 5.74 -15.73
N SER A 161 0.90 6.60 -14.72
CA SER A 161 1.16 6.23 -13.33
C SER A 161 -0.12 5.94 -12.52
N LEU A 162 -1.30 6.18 -13.10
CA LEU A 162 -2.57 6.11 -12.39
C LEU A 162 -2.87 4.68 -11.91
N LEU A 163 -3.17 4.55 -10.63
CA LEU A 163 -3.56 3.29 -9.98
C LEU A 163 -5.06 3.25 -9.70
N TRP A 164 -5.66 4.41 -9.38
CA TRP A 164 -7.04 4.54 -8.94
C TRP A 164 -7.76 5.61 -9.75
N LEU A 165 -8.80 5.20 -10.48
CA LEU A 165 -9.70 6.08 -11.18
C LEU A 165 -11.11 5.89 -10.63
N ASP A 166 -11.62 6.88 -9.89
CA ASP A 166 -12.97 6.86 -9.35
C ASP A 166 -13.76 8.10 -9.80
N LEU A 167 -14.70 7.87 -10.69
CA LEU A 167 -15.65 8.85 -11.23
C LEU A 167 -17.10 8.46 -10.89
N THR A 168 -17.29 7.51 -9.95
CA THR A 168 -18.62 7.00 -9.56
C THR A 168 -19.55 8.12 -9.10
N ASP A 169 -20.85 7.93 -9.34
CA ASP A 169 -21.92 8.82 -8.84
C ASP A 169 -21.73 10.28 -9.28
N ASN A 170 -21.82 10.46 -10.61
CA ASN A 170 -21.75 11.75 -11.32
C ASN A 170 -22.78 11.81 -12.46
N GLN A 171 -22.71 12.82 -13.30
CA GLN A 171 -23.59 13.01 -14.47
C GLN A 171 -22.80 12.88 -15.79
N LEU A 172 -21.70 12.13 -15.78
CA LEU A 172 -20.87 11.93 -16.96
C LEU A 172 -21.62 11.14 -18.03
N ASN A 173 -21.46 11.53 -19.29
CA ASN A 173 -22.20 10.96 -20.41
C ASN A 173 -21.28 10.62 -21.60
N GLY A 174 -21.88 10.13 -22.69
CA GLY A 174 -21.13 9.73 -23.87
C GLY A 174 -20.42 8.39 -23.73
N PRO A 175 -19.60 8.00 -24.71
CA PRO A 175 -18.91 6.72 -24.72
C PRO A 175 -17.69 6.71 -23.80
N ILE A 176 -17.29 5.50 -23.39
CA ILE A 176 -15.99 5.26 -22.72
C ILE A 176 -14.88 5.55 -23.74
N PRO A 177 -13.97 6.51 -23.46
CA PRO A 177 -12.95 6.89 -24.44
C PRO A 177 -11.86 5.83 -24.57
N ILE A 178 -11.52 5.49 -25.80
CA ILE A 178 -10.38 4.64 -26.16
C ILE A 178 -9.45 5.35 -27.14
N SER A 179 -8.18 4.94 -27.17
CA SER A 179 -7.20 5.52 -28.08
C SER A 179 -7.51 5.20 -29.55
N ASP A 180 -7.30 6.17 -30.45
CA ASP A 180 -7.45 6.03 -31.90
C ASP A 180 -6.13 6.17 -32.68
N GLY A 181 -5.00 6.26 -31.94
CA GLY A 181 -3.65 6.48 -32.49
C GLY A 181 -3.20 7.94 -32.45
N ILE A 182 -4.12 8.88 -32.33
CA ILE A 182 -3.86 10.33 -32.18
C ILE A 182 -4.29 10.78 -30.79
N THR A 183 -5.51 10.40 -30.41
CA THR A 183 -6.13 10.72 -29.12
C THR A 183 -5.87 9.58 -28.13
N PRO A 184 -5.44 9.84 -26.90
CA PRO A 184 -5.32 8.82 -25.86
C PRO A 184 -6.71 8.31 -25.43
N GLY A 185 -6.73 7.24 -24.62
CA GLY A 185 -7.96 6.69 -24.06
C GLY A 185 -7.67 5.81 -22.86
N LEU A 186 -8.72 5.36 -22.15
CA LEU A 186 -8.56 4.58 -20.92
C LEU A 186 -7.84 3.24 -21.15
N ASP A 187 -7.80 2.75 -22.39
CA ASP A 187 -7.02 1.56 -22.80
C ASP A 187 -5.49 1.73 -22.63
N LYS A 188 -5.01 2.96 -22.37
CA LYS A 188 -3.59 3.25 -22.09
C LYS A 188 -3.23 3.17 -20.61
N LEU A 189 -4.17 3.05 -19.72
CA LEU A 189 -3.98 3.00 -18.28
C LEU A 189 -3.58 1.58 -17.80
N LEU A 190 -2.45 1.07 -18.27
CA LEU A 190 -2.03 -0.30 -18.01
C LEU A 190 -1.69 -0.58 -16.54
N ASN A 191 -1.32 0.46 -15.78
CA ASN A 191 -1.02 0.36 -14.35
C ASN A 191 -2.25 0.53 -13.44
N ALA A 192 -3.40 0.92 -14.01
CA ALA A 192 -4.61 1.12 -13.23
C ALA A 192 -5.10 -0.22 -12.65
N ARG A 193 -5.49 -0.17 -11.39
CA ARG A 193 -6.07 -1.31 -10.66
C ARG A 193 -7.57 -1.17 -10.50
N HIS A 194 -8.08 0.05 -10.53
CA HIS A 194 -9.46 0.36 -10.23
C HIS A 194 -10.06 1.28 -11.29
N PHE A 195 -11.08 0.78 -11.98
CA PHE A 195 -11.97 1.56 -12.84
C PHE A 195 -13.35 1.62 -12.19
N HIS A 196 -13.62 2.69 -11.46
CA HIS A 196 -14.91 2.94 -10.82
C HIS A 196 -15.62 4.05 -11.60
N LEU A 197 -16.51 3.66 -12.52
CA LEU A 197 -17.26 4.54 -13.41
C LEU A 197 -18.79 4.35 -13.23
N GLY A 198 -19.18 3.62 -12.19
CA GLY A 198 -20.58 3.32 -11.89
C GLY A 198 -21.45 4.57 -11.64
N LYS A 199 -22.79 4.42 -11.70
CA LYS A 199 -23.75 5.48 -11.42
C LYS A 199 -23.48 6.79 -12.20
N ASN A 200 -23.47 6.68 -13.52
CA ASN A 200 -23.31 7.80 -14.45
C ASN A 200 -24.32 7.68 -15.62
N ASN A 201 -24.22 8.53 -16.60
CA ASN A 201 -25.02 8.48 -17.83
C ASN A 201 -24.19 8.01 -19.04
N LEU A 202 -23.15 7.19 -18.82
CA LEU A 202 -22.29 6.69 -19.90
C LEU A 202 -23.09 5.83 -20.87
N SER A 203 -22.85 5.99 -22.16
CA SER A 203 -23.63 5.38 -23.23
C SER A 203 -22.72 4.74 -24.30
N GLY A 204 -23.34 4.12 -25.32
CA GLY A 204 -22.58 3.37 -26.32
C GLY A 204 -22.16 1.99 -25.82
N THR A 205 -21.26 1.34 -26.52
CA THR A 205 -20.78 -0.01 -26.19
C THR A 205 -19.58 0.03 -25.26
N ILE A 206 -19.35 -1.04 -24.51
CA ILE A 206 -18.07 -1.27 -23.85
C ILE A 206 -17.05 -1.60 -24.95
N PRO A 207 -16.06 -0.72 -25.21
CA PRO A 207 -15.19 -0.90 -26.38
C PRO A 207 -14.32 -2.16 -26.23
N PRO A 208 -14.22 -3.04 -27.27
CA PRO A 208 -13.37 -4.23 -27.19
C PRO A 208 -11.88 -3.92 -26.92
N ARG A 209 -11.39 -2.77 -27.36
CA ARG A 209 -10.00 -2.36 -27.14
C ARG A 209 -9.73 -1.80 -25.74
N LEU A 210 -10.79 -1.59 -24.92
CA LEU A 210 -10.63 -1.07 -23.54
C LEU A 210 -9.80 -2.00 -22.67
N PHE A 211 -9.89 -3.32 -22.89
CA PHE A 211 -9.25 -4.34 -22.06
C PHE A 211 -8.18 -5.10 -22.83
N SER A 212 -7.07 -5.39 -22.15
CA SER A 212 -5.98 -6.21 -22.67
C SER A 212 -5.39 -7.10 -21.58
N SER A 213 -4.60 -8.10 -22.00
CA SER A 213 -3.86 -8.98 -21.07
C SER A 213 -2.73 -8.28 -20.31
N GLU A 214 -2.37 -7.06 -20.70
CA GLU A 214 -1.34 -6.26 -20.04
C GLU A 214 -1.90 -5.46 -18.85
N MET A 215 -3.23 -5.34 -18.76
CA MET A 215 -3.88 -4.62 -17.67
C MET A 215 -3.90 -5.42 -16.37
N VAL A 216 -3.71 -4.72 -15.26
CA VAL A 216 -3.68 -5.27 -13.90
C VAL A 216 -4.92 -4.85 -13.08
N LEU A 217 -6.04 -4.59 -13.76
CA LEU A 217 -7.29 -4.18 -13.13
C LEU A 217 -7.82 -5.28 -12.20
N ILE A 218 -8.07 -4.90 -10.95
CA ILE A 218 -8.69 -5.75 -9.93
C ILE A 218 -10.18 -5.43 -9.78
N HIS A 219 -10.59 -4.17 -9.97
CA HIS A 219 -11.99 -3.76 -9.97
C HIS A 219 -12.38 -3.10 -11.29
N VAL A 220 -13.50 -3.55 -11.87
CA VAL A 220 -14.15 -2.93 -13.01
C VAL A 220 -15.62 -2.72 -12.67
N LEU A 221 -15.97 -1.48 -12.30
CA LEU A 221 -17.32 -1.08 -11.88
C LEU A 221 -17.89 -0.11 -12.91
N LEU A 222 -18.81 -0.59 -13.73
CA LEU A 222 -19.52 0.17 -14.82
C LEU A 222 -21.03 0.15 -14.61
N ASP A 223 -21.47 -0.27 -13.44
CA ASP A 223 -22.90 -0.45 -13.09
C ASP A 223 -23.70 0.86 -13.14
N GLY A 224 -25.02 0.75 -13.29
CA GLY A 224 -25.89 1.93 -13.24
C GLY A 224 -25.56 2.97 -14.31
N ASN A 225 -25.39 2.54 -15.58
CA ASN A 225 -25.13 3.38 -16.74
C ASN A 225 -26.13 3.08 -17.88
N GLN A 226 -25.93 3.65 -19.04
CA GLN A 226 -26.75 3.41 -20.24
C GLN A 226 -25.96 2.65 -21.32
N LEU A 227 -25.01 1.77 -20.89
CA LEU A 227 -24.17 1.01 -21.80
C LEU A 227 -24.98 -0.03 -22.57
N THR A 228 -24.67 -0.18 -23.87
CA THR A 228 -25.39 -1.04 -24.83
C THR A 228 -24.45 -2.05 -25.48
N GLY A 229 -25.01 -2.90 -26.35
CA GLY A 229 -24.25 -3.89 -27.12
C GLY A 229 -23.74 -5.06 -26.27
N SER A 230 -22.85 -5.85 -26.83
CA SER A 230 -22.33 -7.05 -26.19
C SER A 230 -21.17 -6.77 -25.23
N ILE A 231 -21.04 -7.63 -24.22
CA ILE A 231 -19.84 -7.65 -23.38
C ILE A 231 -18.66 -8.11 -24.25
N PRO A 232 -17.57 -7.33 -24.31
CA PRO A 232 -16.43 -7.70 -25.15
C PRO A 232 -15.66 -8.90 -24.56
N SER A 233 -15.26 -9.85 -25.42
CA SER A 233 -14.45 -11.01 -24.99
C SER A 233 -13.08 -10.63 -24.44
N THR A 234 -12.56 -9.45 -24.80
CA THR A 234 -11.30 -8.91 -24.25
C THR A 234 -11.37 -8.66 -22.75
N LEU A 235 -12.56 -8.50 -22.17
CA LEU A 235 -12.73 -8.42 -20.71
C LEU A 235 -12.18 -9.68 -20.01
N GLY A 236 -12.38 -10.87 -20.60
CA GLY A 236 -11.86 -12.14 -20.08
C GLY A 236 -10.32 -12.30 -20.17
N LEU A 237 -9.60 -11.30 -20.70
CA LEU A 237 -8.12 -11.27 -20.71
C LEU A 237 -7.54 -10.66 -19.42
N VAL A 238 -8.33 -9.95 -18.62
CA VAL A 238 -7.88 -9.24 -17.40
C VAL A 238 -7.91 -10.21 -16.22
N GLN A 239 -6.92 -11.08 -16.16
CA GLN A 239 -6.86 -12.18 -15.18
C GLN A 239 -6.72 -11.75 -13.71
N ALA A 240 -6.26 -10.52 -13.46
CA ALA A 240 -6.12 -9.99 -12.10
C ALA A 240 -7.47 -9.57 -11.48
N MET A 241 -8.56 -9.63 -12.25
CA MET A 241 -9.87 -9.09 -11.84
C MET A 241 -10.47 -9.86 -10.66
N GLU A 242 -10.82 -9.13 -9.61
CA GLU A 242 -11.47 -9.65 -8.41
C GLU A 242 -12.96 -9.25 -8.34
N VAL A 243 -13.31 -8.06 -8.85
CA VAL A 243 -14.68 -7.55 -8.83
C VAL A 243 -15.08 -7.04 -10.21
N LEU A 244 -16.17 -7.58 -10.73
CA LEU A 244 -16.82 -7.14 -11.96
C LEU A 244 -18.27 -6.72 -11.68
N ARG A 245 -18.58 -5.44 -11.88
CA ARG A 245 -19.93 -4.90 -11.84
C ARG A 245 -20.27 -4.20 -13.14
N ILE A 246 -21.17 -4.79 -13.91
CA ILE A 246 -21.72 -4.22 -15.15
C ILE A 246 -23.25 -4.30 -15.16
N ASP A 247 -23.81 -4.55 -13.97
CA ASP A 247 -25.26 -4.62 -13.74
C ASP A 247 -25.96 -3.27 -13.99
N ARG A 248 -27.29 -3.29 -14.11
CA ARG A 248 -28.08 -2.08 -14.36
C ARG A 248 -27.60 -1.25 -15.55
N ASN A 249 -27.51 -1.92 -16.70
CA ASN A 249 -27.20 -1.35 -17.99
C ASN A 249 -28.22 -1.86 -19.04
N THR A 250 -27.94 -1.65 -20.31
CA THR A 250 -28.75 -2.23 -21.41
C THR A 250 -27.91 -3.14 -22.31
N LEU A 251 -26.94 -3.83 -21.70
CA LEU A 251 -26.06 -4.77 -22.38
C LEU A 251 -26.85 -5.96 -22.93
N SER A 252 -26.49 -6.46 -24.11
CA SER A 252 -27.19 -7.50 -24.83
C SER A 252 -26.24 -8.54 -25.41
N GLY A 253 -26.77 -9.59 -26.02
CA GLY A 253 -25.97 -10.69 -26.56
C GLY A 253 -25.47 -11.65 -25.47
N PRO A 254 -24.72 -12.70 -25.85
CA PRO A 254 -24.25 -13.71 -24.92
C PRO A 254 -23.09 -13.21 -24.06
N VAL A 255 -22.99 -13.78 -22.87
CA VAL A 255 -21.77 -13.62 -22.05
C VAL A 255 -20.61 -14.33 -22.76
N PRO A 256 -19.46 -13.70 -22.93
CA PRO A 256 -18.33 -14.31 -23.64
C PRO A 256 -17.89 -15.65 -23.03
N SER A 257 -17.60 -16.64 -23.88
CA SER A 257 -17.25 -18.00 -23.43
C SER A 257 -15.94 -18.07 -22.61
N ASN A 258 -15.08 -17.07 -22.77
CA ASN A 258 -13.79 -16.98 -22.05
C ASN A 258 -13.88 -16.26 -20.70
N PHE A 259 -15.09 -16.00 -20.18
CA PHE A 259 -15.24 -15.43 -18.83
C PHE A 259 -14.66 -16.34 -17.74
N ASN A 260 -14.68 -17.65 -17.95
CA ASN A 260 -14.06 -18.61 -17.04
C ASN A 260 -12.51 -18.47 -16.92
N ASN A 261 -11.88 -17.65 -17.78
CA ASN A 261 -10.47 -17.29 -17.62
C ASN A 261 -10.24 -16.27 -16.46
N LEU A 262 -11.32 -15.63 -15.95
CA LEU A 262 -11.26 -14.72 -14.81
C LEU A 262 -11.20 -15.52 -13.49
N THR A 263 -10.17 -16.32 -13.33
CA THR A 263 -10.05 -17.27 -12.21
C THR A 263 -9.90 -16.61 -10.84
N ASN A 264 -9.46 -15.35 -10.79
CA ASN A 264 -9.34 -14.56 -9.56
C ASN A 264 -10.64 -13.83 -9.17
N LEU A 265 -11.68 -13.92 -10.01
CA LEU A 265 -12.92 -13.18 -9.74
C LEU A 265 -13.62 -13.69 -8.49
N ASN A 266 -13.88 -12.79 -7.55
CA ASN A 266 -14.60 -13.02 -6.31
C ASN A 266 -16.09 -12.64 -6.43
N HIS A 267 -16.38 -11.51 -7.09
CA HIS A 267 -17.72 -10.96 -7.21
C HIS A 267 -18.08 -10.68 -8.67
N MET A 268 -19.23 -11.19 -9.09
CA MET A 268 -19.74 -11.01 -10.45
C MET A 268 -21.20 -10.51 -10.43
N PHE A 269 -21.41 -9.29 -10.93
CA PHE A 269 -22.72 -8.65 -11.06
C PHE A 269 -23.02 -8.35 -12.54
N LEU A 270 -23.96 -9.10 -13.11
CA LEU A 270 -24.44 -8.95 -14.50
C LEU A 270 -25.93 -8.64 -14.54
N SER A 271 -26.58 -8.51 -13.38
CA SER A 271 -28.03 -8.40 -13.28
C SER A 271 -28.63 -7.16 -13.95
N ASN A 272 -29.92 -7.18 -14.21
CA ASN A 272 -30.67 -6.05 -14.78
C ASN A 272 -30.05 -5.53 -16.09
N ASN A 273 -29.91 -6.43 -17.06
CA ASN A 273 -29.45 -6.19 -18.42
C ASN A 273 -30.38 -6.87 -19.44
N LYS A 274 -29.97 -6.92 -20.69
CA LYS A 274 -30.70 -7.63 -21.79
C LYS A 274 -29.83 -8.76 -22.36
N LEU A 275 -29.01 -9.42 -21.52
CA LEU A 275 -28.14 -10.51 -21.93
C LEU A 275 -28.94 -11.71 -22.41
N THR A 276 -28.50 -12.33 -23.48
CA THR A 276 -29.16 -13.46 -24.16
C THR A 276 -28.24 -14.67 -24.30
N GLY A 277 -28.72 -15.74 -24.93
CA GLY A 277 -27.93 -16.97 -25.10
C GLY A 277 -27.88 -17.82 -23.84
N PRO A 278 -26.99 -18.81 -23.79
CA PRO A 278 -26.90 -19.71 -22.65
C PRO A 278 -26.40 -19.01 -21.40
N LEU A 279 -26.70 -19.59 -20.23
CA LEU A 279 -26.09 -19.16 -18.96
C LEU A 279 -24.56 -19.24 -19.05
N PRO A 280 -23.81 -18.26 -18.46
CA PRO A 280 -22.37 -18.23 -18.54
C PRO A 280 -21.74 -19.51 -17.96
N ASN A 281 -20.65 -19.98 -18.57
CA ASN A 281 -19.86 -21.05 -18.02
C ASN A 281 -18.90 -20.50 -16.96
N LEU A 282 -19.09 -20.88 -15.70
CA LEU A 282 -18.28 -20.43 -14.56
C LEU A 282 -17.35 -21.55 -14.03
N THR A 283 -17.18 -22.64 -14.80
CA THR A 283 -16.28 -23.74 -14.43
C THR A 283 -14.85 -23.24 -14.23
N GLY A 284 -14.23 -23.60 -13.11
CA GLY A 284 -12.84 -23.20 -12.80
C GLY A 284 -12.67 -21.88 -12.06
N MET A 285 -13.74 -21.12 -11.83
CA MET A 285 -13.72 -19.87 -11.07
C MET A 285 -13.83 -20.18 -9.56
N ILE A 286 -12.78 -20.78 -9.02
CA ILE A 286 -12.80 -21.34 -7.65
C ILE A 286 -12.88 -20.30 -6.53
N PHE A 287 -12.51 -19.05 -6.80
CA PHE A 287 -12.58 -17.95 -5.83
C PHE A 287 -13.93 -17.21 -5.86
N LEU A 288 -14.80 -17.55 -6.81
CA LEU A 288 -16.07 -16.85 -6.98
C LEU A 288 -16.99 -17.08 -5.78
N SER A 289 -17.22 -16.02 -5.01
CA SER A 289 -18.00 -16.03 -3.77
C SER A 289 -19.39 -15.44 -3.94
N TYR A 290 -19.56 -14.49 -4.85
CA TYR A 290 -20.84 -13.82 -5.10
C TYR A 290 -21.16 -13.79 -6.60
N VAL A 291 -22.36 -14.26 -6.96
CA VAL A 291 -22.87 -14.28 -8.34
C VAL A 291 -24.27 -13.69 -8.36
N ASP A 292 -24.49 -12.63 -9.13
CA ASP A 292 -25.81 -12.12 -9.49
C ASP A 292 -25.92 -11.92 -11.01
N ILE A 293 -26.71 -12.77 -11.63
CA ILE A 293 -27.03 -12.73 -13.07
C ILE A 293 -28.51 -12.51 -13.34
N SER A 294 -29.26 -12.04 -12.36
CA SER A 294 -30.72 -11.88 -12.36
C SER A 294 -31.22 -10.94 -13.43
N ASN A 295 -32.51 -11.06 -13.75
CA ASN A 295 -33.24 -10.13 -14.62
C ASN A 295 -32.54 -9.88 -15.96
N ASN A 296 -32.25 -10.96 -16.66
CA ASN A 296 -31.72 -11.00 -18.01
C ASN A 296 -32.66 -11.80 -18.93
N THR A 297 -32.33 -11.89 -20.19
CA THR A 297 -33.14 -12.59 -21.22
C THR A 297 -32.43 -13.86 -21.71
N PHE A 298 -31.73 -14.56 -20.82
CA PHE A 298 -31.06 -15.83 -21.15
C PHE A 298 -32.02 -16.88 -21.76
N ASP A 299 -31.48 -17.83 -22.48
CA ASP A 299 -32.22 -18.97 -22.96
C ASP A 299 -32.66 -19.87 -21.78
N GLY A 300 -33.79 -20.52 -21.91
CA GLY A 300 -34.22 -21.48 -20.88
C GLY A 300 -33.26 -22.66 -20.83
N SER A 301 -32.81 -23.04 -19.63
CA SER A 301 -31.86 -24.11 -19.44
C SER A 301 -32.08 -24.85 -18.13
N ASP A 302 -31.71 -26.14 -18.13
CA ASP A 302 -31.59 -26.90 -16.89
C ASP A 302 -30.43 -26.42 -16.04
N ALA A 303 -30.29 -26.93 -14.83
CA ALA A 303 -29.24 -26.59 -13.89
C ALA A 303 -27.83 -26.69 -14.51
N PRO A 304 -27.04 -25.62 -14.51
CA PRO A 304 -25.70 -25.62 -15.06
C PRO A 304 -24.77 -26.64 -14.36
N PRO A 305 -23.91 -27.35 -15.11
CA PRO A 305 -23.02 -28.37 -14.55
C PRO A 305 -21.91 -27.78 -13.65
N TRP A 306 -21.65 -26.48 -13.72
CA TRP A 306 -20.65 -25.81 -12.89
C TRP A 306 -21.11 -25.50 -11.46
N PHE A 307 -22.39 -25.65 -11.11
CA PHE A 307 -22.87 -25.39 -9.75
C PHE A 307 -22.02 -26.07 -8.68
N PRO A 308 -21.74 -27.38 -8.72
CA PRO A 308 -20.96 -28.03 -7.69
C PRO A 308 -19.46 -27.65 -7.69
N THR A 309 -18.97 -26.95 -8.71
CA THR A 309 -17.55 -26.58 -8.82
C THR A 309 -17.19 -25.31 -8.07
N LEU A 310 -18.16 -24.47 -7.71
CA LEU A 310 -17.95 -23.16 -7.08
C LEU A 310 -17.84 -23.29 -5.53
N GLN A 311 -16.75 -23.86 -5.07
CA GLN A 311 -16.56 -24.21 -3.65
C GLN A 311 -16.49 -23.01 -2.70
N SER A 312 -16.14 -21.82 -3.21
CA SER A 312 -16.09 -20.56 -2.45
C SER A 312 -17.42 -19.80 -2.42
N LEU A 313 -18.44 -20.29 -3.11
CA LEU A 313 -19.68 -19.55 -3.31
C LEU A 313 -20.46 -19.38 -1.99
N THR A 314 -20.70 -18.12 -1.62
CA THR A 314 -21.52 -17.72 -0.46
C THR A 314 -22.92 -17.28 -0.88
N THR A 315 -23.02 -16.64 -2.04
CA THR A 315 -24.29 -16.05 -2.52
C THR A 315 -24.49 -16.32 -4.00
N LEU A 316 -25.64 -16.90 -4.34
CA LEU A 316 -26.07 -17.13 -5.72
C LEU A 316 -27.45 -16.51 -5.91
N ILE A 317 -27.52 -15.52 -6.82
CA ILE A 317 -28.76 -14.83 -7.20
C ILE A 317 -28.98 -15.01 -8.70
N MET A 318 -30.04 -15.73 -9.05
CA MET A 318 -30.45 -16.02 -10.42
C MET A 318 -31.98 -15.84 -10.56
N GLU A 319 -32.48 -14.70 -10.07
CA GLU A 319 -33.89 -14.34 -10.24
C GLU A 319 -34.20 -14.10 -11.72
N ASN A 320 -35.33 -14.64 -12.22
CA ASN A 320 -35.79 -14.40 -13.57
C ASN A 320 -34.72 -14.66 -14.66
N THR A 321 -34.12 -15.86 -14.61
CA THR A 321 -33.10 -16.32 -15.58
C THR A 321 -33.59 -17.45 -16.48
N LYS A 322 -34.88 -17.82 -16.39
CA LYS A 322 -35.54 -18.94 -17.08
C LYS A 322 -34.93 -20.31 -16.77
N LEU A 323 -34.34 -20.46 -15.57
CA LEU A 323 -33.87 -21.77 -15.09
C LEU A 323 -35.04 -22.70 -14.94
N GLN A 324 -34.93 -23.92 -15.51
CA GLN A 324 -36.01 -24.88 -15.58
C GLN A 324 -35.63 -26.26 -15.05
N GLY A 325 -36.59 -27.20 -15.05
CA GLY A 325 -36.39 -28.60 -14.60
C GLY A 325 -36.43 -28.73 -13.08
N GLN A 326 -35.83 -29.80 -12.57
CA GLN A 326 -35.83 -30.09 -11.14
C GLN A 326 -34.82 -29.19 -10.41
N PHE A 327 -35.13 -28.91 -9.13
CA PHE A 327 -34.19 -28.15 -8.29
C PHE A 327 -32.82 -28.84 -8.22
N PRO A 328 -31.71 -28.14 -8.45
CA PRO A 328 -30.36 -28.69 -8.44
C PRO A 328 -29.84 -28.91 -7.01
N VAL A 329 -30.11 -30.12 -6.46
CA VAL A 329 -29.73 -30.49 -5.08
C VAL A 329 -28.23 -30.39 -4.80
N ALA A 330 -27.39 -30.40 -5.85
CA ALA A 330 -25.95 -30.21 -5.74
C ALA A 330 -25.56 -28.82 -5.14
N LEU A 331 -26.42 -27.80 -5.22
CA LEU A 331 -26.19 -26.51 -4.58
C LEU A 331 -26.17 -26.63 -3.04
N PHE A 332 -26.88 -27.55 -2.47
CA PHE A 332 -26.85 -27.75 -1.02
C PHE A 332 -25.53 -28.31 -0.51
N SER A 333 -24.76 -28.99 -1.37
CA SER A 333 -23.43 -29.52 -1.00
C SER A 333 -22.32 -28.51 -0.99
N LEU A 334 -22.58 -27.24 -1.41
CA LEU A 334 -21.58 -26.17 -1.39
C LEU A 334 -21.27 -25.74 0.05
N PRO A 335 -20.00 -25.82 0.51
CA PRO A 335 -19.69 -25.72 1.94
C PRO A 335 -19.89 -24.32 2.53
N LEU A 336 -19.76 -23.27 1.72
CA LEU A 336 -19.82 -21.88 2.17
C LEU A 336 -21.11 -21.16 1.78
N LEU A 337 -22.05 -21.85 1.10
CA LEU A 337 -23.29 -21.23 0.61
C LEU A 337 -24.15 -20.73 1.76
N GLN A 338 -24.47 -19.45 1.76
CA GLN A 338 -25.30 -18.76 2.75
C GLN A 338 -26.67 -18.36 2.19
N THR A 339 -26.68 -17.93 0.92
CA THR A 339 -27.88 -17.41 0.26
C THR A 339 -28.04 -17.96 -1.13
N LEU A 340 -29.24 -18.46 -1.36
CA LEU A 340 -29.68 -18.97 -2.64
C LEU A 340 -31.01 -18.31 -3.02
N VAL A 341 -30.99 -17.49 -4.09
CA VAL A 341 -32.17 -16.82 -4.64
C VAL A 341 -32.36 -17.25 -6.08
N LEU A 342 -33.36 -18.09 -6.31
CA LEU A 342 -33.75 -18.61 -7.63
C LEU A 342 -35.22 -18.28 -7.94
N LYS A 343 -35.75 -17.21 -7.37
CA LYS A 343 -37.17 -16.84 -7.54
C LYS A 343 -37.49 -16.44 -8.98
N LYS A 344 -38.77 -16.51 -9.36
CA LYS A 344 -39.26 -16.16 -10.71
C LYS A 344 -38.60 -16.98 -11.82
N ASN A 345 -38.46 -18.28 -11.62
CA ASN A 345 -37.91 -19.24 -12.57
C ASN A 345 -38.95 -20.33 -12.94
N GLN A 346 -38.52 -21.35 -13.61
CA GLN A 346 -39.37 -22.47 -14.04
C GLN A 346 -39.01 -23.81 -13.38
N LEU A 347 -38.44 -23.72 -12.16
CA LEU A 347 -38.08 -24.92 -11.39
C LEU A 347 -39.34 -25.68 -10.94
N ASN A 348 -39.31 -26.99 -11.10
CA ASN A 348 -40.49 -27.82 -10.83
C ASN A 348 -40.16 -29.06 -9.97
N GLY A 349 -41.18 -29.86 -9.69
CA GLY A 349 -41.04 -31.15 -8.98
C GLY A 349 -40.89 -30.99 -7.47
N SER A 350 -40.11 -31.87 -6.85
CA SER A 350 -39.93 -31.93 -5.39
C SER A 350 -38.65 -31.18 -4.98
N LEU A 351 -38.78 -30.34 -3.97
CA LEU A 351 -37.62 -29.74 -3.27
C LEU A 351 -37.24 -30.68 -2.11
N VAL A 352 -36.07 -31.32 -2.23
CA VAL A 352 -35.53 -32.19 -1.20
C VAL A 352 -34.40 -31.47 -0.50
N ILE A 353 -34.62 -31.03 0.75
CA ILE A 353 -33.57 -30.41 1.58
C ILE A 353 -32.99 -31.51 2.46
N GLY A 354 -31.93 -32.16 2.01
CA GLY A 354 -31.26 -33.24 2.75
C GLY A 354 -30.52 -32.76 4.00
N THR A 355 -29.99 -33.69 4.77
CA THR A 355 -29.16 -33.42 5.95
C THR A 355 -27.73 -32.97 5.60
N THR A 356 -27.36 -32.95 4.33
CA THR A 356 -26.02 -32.64 3.81
C THR A 356 -25.84 -31.19 3.37
N HIS A 357 -26.80 -30.30 3.69
CA HIS A 357 -26.65 -28.86 3.35
C HIS A 357 -25.61 -28.17 4.22
N SER A 358 -25.03 -27.07 3.69
CA SER A 358 -24.11 -26.22 4.44
C SER A 358 -24.79 -25.71 5.73
N ASN A 359 -24.10 -25.81 6.86
CA ASN A 359 -24.54 -25.20 8.14
C ASN A 359 -24.63 -23.67 8.07
N GLN A 360 -24.03 -23.05 7.04
CA GLN A 360 -24.04 -21.61 6.82
C GLN A 360 -25.24 -21.14 5.99
N LEU A 361 -25.99 -22.05 5.37
CA LEU A 361 -27.13 -21.69 4.52
C LEU A 361 -28.27 -21.08 5.35
N LYS A 362 -28.54 -19.78 5.15
CA LYS A 362 -29.48 -18.95 5.90
C LYS A 362 -30.76 -18.65 5.13
N LEU A 363 -30.66 -18.51 3.81
CA LEU A 363 -31.77 -18.12 2.95
C LEU A 363 -31.85 -19.00 1.72
N ILE A 364 -33.02 -19.57 1.49
CA ILE A 364 -33.43 -20.19 0.24
C ILE A 364 -34.70 -19.46 -0.23
N ASP A 365 -34.60 -18.71 -1.32
CA ASP A 365 -35.73 -18.00 -1.93
C ASP A 365 -36.07 -18.63 -3.31
N LEU A 366 -37.18 -19.38 -3.37
CA LEU A 366 -37.70 -20.06 -4.55
C LEU A 366 -39.12 -19.57 -4.91
N GLN A 367 -39.50 -18.35 -4.48
CA GLN A 367 -40.79 -17.76 -4.78
C GLN A 367 -41.06 -17.75 -6.31
N PHE A 368 -42.32 -17.85 -6.73
CA PHE A 368 -42.70 -17.79 -8.15
C PHE A 368 -42.01 -18.85 -9.01
N ASN A 369 -42.08 -20.13 -8.60
CA ASN A 369 -41.65 -21.31 -9.33
C ASN A 369 -42.78 -22.35 -9.41
N PHE A 370 -42.48 -23.57 -9.79
CA PHE A 370 -43.45 -24.66 -9.93
C PHE A 370 -43.16 -25.81 -8.98
N ILE A 371 -42.64 -25.58 -7.79
CA ILE A 371 -42.34 -26.58 -6.76
C ILE A 371 -43.67 -27.13 -6.21
N SER A 372 -43.84 -28.46 -6.30
CA SER A 372 -45.07 -29.12 -5.91
C SER A 372 -44.97 -29.88 -4.58
N HIS A 373 -43.80 -30.28 -4.17
CA HIS A 373 -43.54 -31.04 -2.94
C HIS A 373 -42.30 -30.57 -2.21
N LEU A 374 -42.28 -30.71 -0.88
CA LEU A 374 -41.15 -30.34 -0.01
C LEU A 374 -40.84 -31.51 0.94
N GLU A 375 -39.58 -31.95 0.95
CA GLU A 375 -39.10 -33.04 1.80
C GLU A 375 -37.86 -32.57 2.59
N GLY A 376 -37.73 -33.06 3.84
CA GLY A 376 -36.53 -32.81 4.66
C GLY A 376 -36.41 -31.41 5.25
N LYS A 377 -37.48 -30.60 5.32
CA LYS A 377 -37.49 -29.26 5.89
C LYS A 377 -37.02 -29.21 7.34
N GLU A 378 -37.32 -30.25 8.12
CA GLU A 378 -37.01 -30.36 9.55
C GLU A 378 -35.47 -30.27 9.80
N ALA A 379 -34.68 -30.62 8.82
CA ALA A 379 -33.22 -30.51 8.88
C ALA A 379 -32.68 -29.11 8.59
N TYR A 380 -33.53 -28.20 8.09
CA TYR A 380 -33.13 -26.85 7.69
C TYR A 380 -33.67 -25.77 8.63
N ASN A 381 -32.79 -25.07 9.33
CA ASN A 381 -33.10 -24.03 10.31
C ASN A 381 -33.10 -22.61 9.73
N GLY A 382 -32.79 -22.43 8.45
CA GLY A 382 -32.77 -21.12 7.79
C GLY A 382 -34.15 -20.66 7.30
N THR A 383 -34.16 -19.50 6.64
CA THR A 383 -35.37 -18.93 6.03
C THR A 383 -35.62 -19.57 4.68
N LEU A 384 -36.78 -20.22 4.53
CA LEU A 384 -37.27 -20.78 3.26
C LEU A 384 -38.46 -19.95 2.77
N LYS A 385 -38.43 -19.49 1.51
CA LYS A 385 -39.54 -18.78 0.86
C LYS A 385 -40.01 -19.52 -0.38
N LEU A 386 -41.27 -19.92 -0.37
CA LEU A 386 -41.92 -20.68 -1.45
C LEU A 386 -43.23 -20.05 -1.92
N GLU A 387 -43.51 -18.81 -1.59
CA GLU A 387 -44.72 -18.10 -2.06
C GLU A 387 -44.91 -18.27 -3.56
N ASP A 388 -46.14 -18.34 -4.02
CA ASP A 388 -46.52 -18.52 -5.44
C ASP A 388 -45.89 -19.76 -6.12
N ASN A 389 -45.69 -20.86 -5.32
CA ASN A 389 -45.44 -22.19 -5.84
C ASN A 389 -46.73 -23.09 -5.67
N PRO A 390 -46.91 -24.12 -6.49
CA PRO A 390 -48.06 -25.04 -6.38
C PRO A 390 -48.20 -25.64 -4.96
N ILE A 391 -47.11 -25.89 -4.24
CA ILE A 391 -47.15 -26.41 -2.87
C ILE A 391 -47.89 -25.46 -1.90
N CYS A 392 -47.95 -24.17 -2.14
CA CYS A 392 -48.65 -23.20 -1.31
C CYS A 392 -50.13 -23.05 -1.63
N GLY A 393 -50.58 -23.62 -2.74
CA GLY A 393 -52.00 -23.64 -3.16
C GLY A 393 -52.82 -24.81 -2.61
N VAL A 394 -52.20 -25.78 -1.92
CA VAL A 394 -52.90 -26.92 -1.33
C VAL A 394 -53.48 -26.52 0.02
N THR A 395 -54.78 -26.48 0.07
CA THR A 395 -55.64 -25.99 1.14
C THR A 395 -55.30 -26.46 2.55
N GLY A 396 -55.20 -25.49 3.48
CA GLY A 396 -55.43 -25.72 4.92
C GLY A 396 -54.32 -25.41 5.90
N ASN A 397 -53.07 -25.31 5.50
CA ASN A 397 -51.98 -24.89 6.39
C ASN A 397 -51.20 -23.70 5.79
N LEU A 398 -51.38 -22.53 6.36
CA LEU A 398 -50.52 -21.37 6.14
C LEU A 398 -49.12 -21.67 6.72
N ASN A 399 -48.35 -22.47 6.00
CA ASN A 399 -46.98 -22.74 6.37
C ASN A 399 -46.14 -21.44 6.31
N SER A 400 -45.27 -21.23 7.28
CA SER A 400 -44.42 -20.02 7.38
C SER A 400 -43.60 -19.72 6.13
N TYR A 401 -43.35 -20.72 5.27
CA TYR A 401 -42.61 -20.55 4.02
C TYR A 401 -43.45 -20.07 2.83
N CYS A 402 -44.78 -20.03 3.00
CA CYS A 402 -45.71 -19.49 2.00
C CYS A 402 -46.25 -18.08 2.32
N THR A 403 -45.75 -17.43 3.36
CA THR A 403 -46.15 -16.11 3.78
C THR A 403 -44.92 -15.16 3.81
N VAL A 404 -45.09 -13.95 3.26
CA VAL A 404 -44.03 -12.93 3.31
C VAL A 404 -43.95 -12.35 4.72
N SER A 405 -42.87 -12.63 5.43
CA SER A 405 -42.51 -11.90 6.63
C SER A 405 -41.52 -10.81 6.27
N LEU A 406 -41.89 -9.55 6.39
CA LEU A 406 -40.99 -8.41 6.32
C LEU A 406 -40.13 -8.38 7.62
N SER A 407 -38.95 -8.89 7.59
CA SER A 407 -38.00 -8.71 8.69
C SER A 407 -37.34 -7.34 8.56
N ASN A 408 -37.60 -6.45 9.52
CA ASN A 408 -36.83 -5.22 9.66
C ASN A 408 -35.44 -5.59 10.19
N VAL A 409 -34.46 -5.68 9.31
CA VAL A 409 -33.07 -5.89 9.66
C VAL A 409 -32.49 -4.55 10.12
N SER A 410 -32.02 -4.49 11.36
CA SER A 410 -31.32 -3.33 11.89
C SER A 410 -30.08 -3.79 12.63
N TYR A 411 -28.96 -3.09 12.43
CA TYR A 411 -27.75 -3.23 13.22
C TYR A 411 -27.42 -1.92 13.92
N LEU A 412 -26.96 -2.04 15.14
CA LEU A 412 -26.41 -0.94 15.93
C LEU A 412 -25.29 -1.52 16.81
N THR A 413 -24.13 -0.90 16.80
CA THR A 413 -23.00 -1.25 17.67
C THR A 413 -23.46 -1.35 19.13
N GLN A 414 -23.16 -2.47 19.76
CA GLN A 414 -23.50 -2.70 21.14
C GLN A 414 -22.60 -1.86 22.07
N LYS A 415 -23.16 -1.36 23.16
CA LYS A 415 -22.37 -0.73 24.21
C LYS A 415 -21.61 -1.80 24.98
N VAL A 416 -20.37 -1.50 25.32
CA VAL A 416 -19.59 -2.30 26.26
C VAL A 416 -20.23 -2.14 27.66
N ASP A 417 -20.09 -3.13 28.54
CA ASP A 417 -20.61 -3.11 29.92
C ASP A 417 -20.14 -1.85 30.68
N CYS A 418 -20.94 -0.78 30.58
CA CYS A 418 -20.70 0.50 31.20
C CYS A 418 -22.05 1.15 31.57
N GLU A 419 -22.10 1.91 32.67
CA GLU A 419 -23.31 2.64 33.05
C GLU A 419 -23.56 3.80 32.07
N PRO A 420 -24.77 3.92 31.50
CA PRO A 420 -25.11 5.02 30.60
C PRO A 420 -25.10 6.35 31.35
N VAL A 421 -24.17 7.22 31.01
CA VAL A 421 -24.17 8.60 31.50
C VAL A 421 -25.10 9.44 30.62
N PRO A 422 -26.02 10.24 31.18
CA PRO A 422 -26.82 11.16 30.38
C PRO A 422 -25.92 12.23 29.75
N CYS A 423 -25.89 12.29 28.46
CA CYS A 423 -25.15 13.29 27.70
C CYS A 423 -25.97 14.58 27.54
N SER A 424 -25.29 15.71 27.32
CA SER A 424 -25.96 16.96 26.93
C SER A 424 -26.67 16.77 25.56
N SER A 425 -27.63 17.63 25.27
CA SER A 425 -28.53 17.52 24.11
C SER A 425 -27.82 17.31 22.78
N ASP A 426 -26.59 17.80 22.65
CA ASP A 426 -25.81 17.83 21.42
C ASP A 426 -24.71 16.75 21.39
N GLN A 427 -24.47 16.05 22.50
CA GLN A 427 -23.47 15.02 22.62
C GLN A 427 -24.09 13.63 22.46
N ILE A 428 -23.31 12.72 21.91
CA ILE A 428 -23.69 11.32 21.72
C ILE A 428 -22.82 10.45 22.63
N SER A 429 -23.46 9.49 23.29
CA SER A 429 -22.75 8.47 24.09
C SER A 429 -22.01 7.49 23.16
N SER A 430 -20.69 7.36 23.35
CA SER A 430 -19.87 6.39 22.66
C SER A 430 -20.19 4.95 23.10
N PRO A 431 -19.71 3.91 22.41
CA PRO A 431 -19.78 2.52 22.88
C PRO A 431 -19.22 2.30 24.29
N TYR A 432 -18.25 3.12 24.73
CA TYR A 432 -17.67 3.10 26.09
C TYR A 432 -18.37 4.09 27.06
N CYS A 433 -19.62 4.47 26.79
CA CYS A 433 -20.45 5.36 27.60
C CYS A 433 -19.85 6.75 27.88
N ARG A 434 -18.94 7.24 27.04
CA ARG A 434 -18.41 8.60 27.13
C ARG A 434 -19.18 9.54 26.22
N CYS A 435 -19.54 10.71 26.74
CA CYS A 435 -20.22 11.75 25.96
C CYS A 435 -19.21 12.51 25.09
N ALA A 436 -19.44 12.54 23.80
CA ALA A 436 -18.56 13.22 22.84
C ALA A 436 -19.34 13.71 21.60
N TYR A 437 -18.71 14.55 20.82
CA TYR A 437 -19.14 14.93 19.47
C TYR A 437 -18.44 14.02 18.45
N PRO A 438 -19.09 12.95 17.98
CA PRO A 438 -18.47 12.05 17.00
C PRO A 438 -18.35 12.70 15.62
N TYR A 439 -17.34 12.33 14.87
CA TYR A 439 -17.32 12.53 13.42
C TYR A 439 -18.21 11.49 12.75
N THR A 440 -19.13 11.95 11.88
CA THR A 440 -20.12 11.09 11.25
C THR A 440 -19.96 11.04 9.73
N GLY A 441 -20.48 9.99 9.12
CA GLY A 441 -20.55 9.82 7.66
C GLY A 441 -21.18 8.49 7.30
N THR A 442 -21.19 8.16 6.02
CA THR A 442 -21.75 6.92 5.49
C THR A 442 -20.71 6.18 4.66
N LEU A 443 -20.50 4.91 4.98
CA LEU A 443 -19.78 3.97 4.14
C LEU A 443 -20.75 3.38 3.13
N PHE A 444 -20.45 3.51 1.85
CA PHE A 444 -21.15 2.89 0.74
C PHE A 444 -20.35 1.68 0.29
N LEU A 445 -20.80 0.50 0.66
CA LEU A 445 -20.15 -0.76 0.34
C LEU A 445 -20.73 -1.25 -1.00
N GLU A 446 -19.89 -1.26 -2.02
CA GLU A 446 -20.34 -1.47 -3.41
C GLU A 446 -20.60 -2.94 -3.73
N THR A 447 -19.90 -3.85 -3.01
CA THR A 447 -20.10 -5.30 -3.18
C THR A 447 -19.90 -6.00 -1.84
N VAL A 448 -20.95 -6.62 -1.31
CA VAL A 448 -20.84 -7.43 -0.09
C VAL A 448 -21.00 -8.91 -0.42
N SER A 449 -20.17 -9.78 0.18
CA SER A 449 -20.21 -11.23 -0.05
C SER A 449 -21.22 -11.93 0.84
N PHE A 450 -21.99 -11.23 1.66
CA PHE A 450 -22.95 -11.81 2.59
C PHE A 450 -24.34 -11.22 2.38
N SER A 451 -25.35 -11.99 2.68
CA SER A 451 -26.74 -11.61 2.53
C SER A 451 -27.50 -11.61 3.84
N ASP A 452 -26.96 -12.23 4.90
CA ASP A 452 -27.49 -12.14 6.26
C ASP A 452 -27.05 -10.81 6.90
N LEU A 453 -27.72 -9.75 6.48
CA LEU A 453 -27.44 -8.38 6.94
C LEU A 453 -27.80 -8.18 8.42
N GLY A 454 -28.50 -9.12 9.05
CA GLY A 454 -28.78 -9.11 10.49
C GLY A 454 -27.65 -9.73 11.34
N ASN A 455 -26.62 -10.28 10.73
CA ASN A 455 -25.56 -10.94 11.45
C ASN A 455 -24.54 -9.93 12.00
N ASN A 456 -24.61 -9.71 13.30
CA ASN A 456 -23.73 -8.78 14.02
C ASN A 456 -22.24 -9.09 13.85
N THR A 457 -21.87 -10.35 13.63
CA THR A 457 -20.47 -10.75 13.49
C THR A 457 -19.75 -10.03 12.37
N TYR A 458 -20.41 -9.79 11.23
CA TYR A 458 -19.80 -9.06 10.11
C TYR A 458 -19.48 -7.61 10.48
N TYR A 459 -20.41 -6.92 11.10
CA TYR A 459 -20.21 -5.52 11.49
C TYR A 459 -19.18 -5.38 12.61
N ASN A 460 -19.09 -6.33 13.53
CA ASN A 460 -18.02 -6.36 14.54
C ASN A 460 -16.63 -6.48 13.88
N ILE A 461 -16.48 -7.33 12.86
CA ILE A 461 -15.23 -7.45 12.09
C ILE A 461 -14.89 -6.13 11.38
N LEU A 462 -15.90 -5.41 10.86
CA LEU A 462 -15.70 -4.10 10.23
C LEU A 462 -15.29 -3.04 11.26
N GLU A 463 -15.92 -3.03 12.45
CA GLU A 463 -15.57 -2.14 13.56
C GLU A 463 -14.12 -2.37 14.02
N GLU A 464 -13.73 -3.63 14.23
CA GLU A 464 -12.36 -4.01 14.62
C GLU A 464 -11.35 -3.59 13.55
N SER A 465 -11.67 -3.80 12.27
CA SER A 465 -10.81 -3.42 11.15
C SER A 465 -10.63 -1.89 11.06
N LEU A 466 -11.72 -1.12 11.24
CA LEU A 466 -11.67 0.34 11.31
C LEU A 466 -10.80 0.81 12.48
N MET A 467 -11.06 0.28 13.69
CA MET A 467 -10.30 0.64 14.88
C MET A 467 -8.81 0.27 14.74
N HIS A 468 -8.51 -0.90 14.20
CA HIS A 468 -7.12 -1.30 13.93
C HIS A 468 -6.45 -0.31 12.97
N SER A 469 -7.14 0.08 11.89
CA SER A 469 -6.62 1.05 10.93
C SER A 469 -6.41 2.44 11.56
N PHE A 470 -7.35 2.93 12.36
CA PHE A 470 -7.19 4.22 13.05
C PHE A 470 -6.02 4.21 14.04
N HIS A 471 -5.88 3.15 14.83
CA HIS A 471 -4.77 3.02 15.77
C HIS A 471 -3.42 2.88 15.09
N SER A 472 -3.33 2.11 14.00
CA SER A 472 -2.07 1.92 13.25
C SER A 472 -1.56 3.24 12.64
N HIS A 473 -2.46 4.17 12.33
CA HIS A 473 -2.14 5.51 11.85
C HIS A 473 -2.09 6.57 12.97
N GLN A 474 -2.10 6.13 14.23
CA GLN A 474 -2.03 7.02 15.40
C GLN A 474 -3.10 8.11 15.41
N LEU A 475 -4.27 7.85 14.84
CA LEU A 475 -5.38 8.78 14.86
C LEU A 475 -6.03 8.83 16.25
N PRO A 476 -6.48 10.01 16.70
CA PRO A 476 -7.02 10.19 18.06
C PRO A 476 -8.45 9.66 18.19
N VAL A 477 -8.65 8.38 17.94
CA VAL A 477 -9.95 7.69 17.93
C VAL A 477 -10.07 6.78 19.15
N ASP A 478 -11.17 6.93 19.90
CA ASP A 478 -11.54 6.10 21.06
C ASP A 478 -12.32 4.85 20.63
N SER A 479 -13.33 5.05 19.82
CA SER A 479 -14.24 3.99 19.38
C SER A 479 -14.97 4.36 18.10
N VAL A 480 -15.57 3.37 17.46
CA VAL A 480 -16.49 3.57 16.33
C VAL A 480 -17.86 3.00 16.66
N SER A 481 -18.89 3.52 16.00
CA SER A 481 -20.22 2.93 16.04
C SER A 481 -20.79 2.86 14.64
N LEU A 482 -21.27 1.70 14.27
CA LEU A 482 -21.90 1.43 12.99
C LEU A 482 -23.42 1.32 13.17
N THR A 483 -24.16 1.85 12.20
CA THR A 483 -25.62 1.72 12.14
C THR A 483 -26.03 1.46 10.70
N LEU A 484 -26.82 0.45 10.47
CA LEU A 484 -27.38 0.17 9.15
C LEU A 484 -28.44 1.24 8.82
N SER A 485 -28.30 1.93 7.69
CA SER A 485 -29.15 3.10 7.35
C SER A 485 -30.52 2.73 6.83
N ASN A 486 -30.63 1.63 6.09
CA ASN A 486 -31.89 1.18 5.52
C ASN A 486 -32.00 -0.34 5.61
N PRO A 487 -33.19 -0.88 5.97
CA PRO A 487 -33.48 -2.26 5.62
C PRO A 487 -33.43 -2.33 4.10
N ILE A 488 -32.62 -3.24 3.57
CA ILE A 488 -32.50 -3.40 2.12
C ILE A 488 -33.88 -3.68 1.54
N THR A 489 -34.44 -2.67 0.88
CA THR A 489 -35.43 -2.89 -0.17
C THR A 489 -34.68 -3.45 -1.37
N ALA A 490 -35.35 -4.28 -2.18
CA ALA A 490 -34.77 -4.87 -3.39
C ALA A 490 -34.26 -3.83 -4.42
N SER A 491 -34.29 -2.56 -4.08
CA SER A 491 -33.85 -1.40 -4.87
C SER A 491 -32.59 -0.71 -4.34
N SER A 492 -32.06 -1.08 -3.17
CA SER A 492 -30.83 -0.45 -2.68
C SER A 492 -29.61 -1.01 -3.43
N GLU A 493 -28.92 -0.11 -4.14
CA GLU A 493 -27.81 -0.45 -5.02
C GLU A 493 -26.52 -0.83 -4.28
N TYR A 494 -26.31 -0.22 -3.10
CA TYR A 494 -25.16 -0.43 -2.24
C TYR A 494 -25.61 -0.60 -0.79
N LEU A 495 -24.80 -1.31 0.01
CA LEU A 495 -25.05 -1.37 1.45
C LEU A 495 -24.56 -0.09 2.11
N GLU A 496 -25.47 0.67 2.70
CA GLU A 496 -25.19 1.92 3.39
C GLU A 496 -25.05 1.69 4.91
N VAL A 497 -23.85 1.95 5.41
CA VAL A 497 -23.55 1.83 6.83
C VAL A 497 -23.14 3.19 7.38
N LYS A 498 -23.94 3.75 8.29
CA LYS A 498 -23.60 4.99 9.00
C LYS A 498 -22.47 4.72 9.99
N LEU A 499 -21.42 5.47 9.86
CA LEU A 499 -20.25 5.44 10.72
C LEU A 499 -20.25 6.65 11.66
N LYS A 500 -19.98 6.40 12.95
CA LYS A 500 -19.67 7.43 13.95
C LYS A 500 -18.31 7.10 14.55
N VAL A 501 -17.39 8.04 14.49
CA VAL A 501 -16.03 7.94 15.03
C VAL A 501 -15.94 8.85 16.25
N PHE A 502 -15.53 8.32 17.39
CA PHE A 502 -15.47 9.04 18.67
C PHE A 502 -14.04 9.43 19.03
N PRO A 503 -13.80 10.67 19.53
CA PRO A 503 -12.46 11.16 19.84
C PRO A 503 -11.88 10.53 21.11
N TYR A 504 -10.57 10.28 21.13
CA TYR A 504 -9.83 9.79 22.29
C TYR A 504 -9.43 10.93 23.24
N GLY A 505 -9.71 10.76 24.53
CA GLY A 505 -9.23 11.68 25.58
C GLY A 505 -9.83 13.09 25.58
N GLN A 506 -10.71 13.41 24.62
CA GLN A 506 -11.36 14.71 24.45
C GLN A 506 -12.83 14.54 24.12
N VAL A 507 -13.61 15.60 24.22
CA VAL A 507 -15.05 15.60 23.87
C VAL A 507 -15.28 15.85 22.37
N SER A 508 -14.29 16.39 21.66
CA SER A 508 -14.36 16.70 20.23
C SER A 508 -13.00 16.56 19.57
N PHE A 509 -12.99 16.34 18.26
CA PHE A 509 -11.78 16.33 17.45
C PHE A 509 -11.24 17.74 17.20
N ASN A 510 -9.94 17.84 16.95
CA ASN A 510 -9.35 19.00 16.30
C ASN A 510 -9.43 18.82 14.76
N LEU A 511 -9.13 19.88 14.03
CA LEU A 511 -9.22 19.87 12.57
C LEU A 511 -8.30 18.82 11.93
N THR A 512 -7.07 18.72 12.41
CA THR A 512 -6.08 17.75 11.90
C THR A 512 -6.59 16.32 12.06
N GLY A 513 -7.17 15.97 13.20
CA GLY A 513 -7.74 14.65 13.44
C GLY A 513 -8.86 14.32 12.46
N ILE A 514 -9.79 15.25 12.24
CA ILE A 514 -10.89 15.07 11.27
C ILE A 514 -10.36 14.91 9.84
N SER A 515 -9.46 15.81 9.42
CA SER A 515 -8.90 15.74 8.07
C SER A 515 -8.11 14.46 7.83
N SER A 516 -7.37 13.98 8.84
CA SER A 516 -6.62 12.72 8.72
C SER A 516 -7.54 11.50 8.65
N ILE A 517 -8.63 11.46 9.45
CA ILE A 517 -9.65 10.40 9.37
C ILE A 517 -10.33 10.42 8.01
N GLY A 518 -10.77 11.62 7.56
CA GLY A 518 -11.39 11.80 6.25
C GLY A 518 -10.47 11.35 5.11
N PHE A 519 -9.22 11.79 5.12
CA PHE A 519 -8.21 11.41 4.11
C PHE A 519 -7.97 9.90 4.07
N MET A 520 -7.83 9.24 5.22
CA MET A 520 -7.62 7.80 5.29
C MET A 520 -8.78 7.00 4.67
N LEU A 521 -10.01 7.48 4.86
CA LEU A 521 -11.20 6.83 4.30
C LEU A 521 -11.40 7.16 2.80
N SER A 522 -10.98 8.35 2.33
CA SER A 522 -11.15 8.79 0.94
C SER A 522 -10.05 8.31 -0.01
N ASN A 523 -8.80 8.21 0.46
CA ASN A 523 -7.68 7.76 -0.37
C ASN A 523 -7.47 6.24 -0.34
N GLN A 524 -8.43 5.48 0.20
CA GLN A 524 -8.38 4.03 0.29
C GLN A 524 -7.19 3.48 1.11
N THR A 525 -6.67 4.25 2.07
CA THR A 525 -5.68 3.76 3.05
C THR A 525 -6.32 2.71 3.96
N PHE A 526 -7.57 2.94 4.41
CA PHE A 526 -8.37 1.89 5.01
C PHE A 526 -8.77 0.86 3.96
N LYS A 527 -8.60 -0.42 4.28
CA LYS A 527 -9.07 -1.55 3.48
C LYS A 527 -10.08 -2.32 4.31
N PRO A 528 -11.35 -2.36 3.91
CA PRO A 528 -12.33 -3.19 4.60
C PRO A 528 -11.98 -4.68 4.46
N PRO A 529 -12.44 -5.54 5.37
CA PRO A 529 -12.31 -6.98 5.20
C PRO A 529 -12.87 -7.41 3.83
N PRO A 530 -12.29 -8.43 3.17
CA PRO A 530 -12.65 -8.84 1.80
C PRO A 530 -14.15 -9.07 1.58
N LEU A 531 -14.86 -9.52 2.63
CA LEU A 531 -16.30 -9.77 2.58
C LEU A 531 -17.15 -8.50 2.33
N PHE A 532 -16.60 -7.30 2.53
CA PHE A 532 -17.28 -6.03 2.29
C PHE A 532 -17.00 -5.44 0.90
N GLY A 533 -16.00 -5.96 0.19
CA GLY A 533 -15.63 -5.51 -1.15
C GLY A 533 -15.15 -4.05 -1.21
N PRO A 534 -15.14 -3.45 -2.39
CA PRO A 534 -14.81 -2.04 -2.55
C PRO A 534 -15.85 -1.14 -1.89
N PHE A 535 -15.40 0.02 -1.46
CA PHE A 535 -16.24 1.02 -0.80
C PHE A 535 -15.82 2.43 -1.16
N TYR A 536 -16.71 3.36 -0.93
CA TYR A 536 -16.38 4.78 -0.76
C TYR A 536 -17.06 5.35 0.49
N PHE A 537 -16.51 6.43 1.01
CA PHE A 537 -17.02 7.09 2.21
C PHE A 537 -17.54 8.47 1.86
N ILE A 538 -18.61 8.91 2.47
CA ILE A 538 -19.11 10.29 2.42
C ILE A 538 -19.21 10.81 3.83
N GLY A 539 -18.29 11.71 4.20
CA GLY A 539 -18.26 12.36 5.50
C GLY A 539 -19.30 13.47 5.63
N ASP A 540 -19.87 13.61 6.84
CA ASP A 540 -20.70 14.74 7.20
C ASP A 540 -19.85 15.91 7.69
N LYS A 541 -20.36 17.15 7.56
CA LYS A 541 -19.71 18.35 8.09
C LYS A 541 -19.53 18.24 9.60
N TYR A 542 -18.30 18.46 10.09
CA TYR A 542 -18.00 18.52 11.52
C TYR A 542 -17.93 19.95 12.01
N GLU A 543 -18.71 20.31 13.03
CA GLU A 543 -18.86 21.71 13.47
C GLU A 543 -18.30 21.99 14.89
N LYS A 544 -17.96 20.95 15.65
CA LYS A 544 -17.66 21.05 17.10
C LYS A 544 -16.16 20.83 17.40
N TYR A 545 -15.30 21.64 16.76
CA TYR A 545 -13.84 21.54 16.99
C TYR A 545 -13.45 21.92 18.42
N THR A 546 -12.43 21.25 18.95
CA THR A 546 -11.75 21.68 20.17
C THR A 546 -10.98 22.96 19.86
N GLU A 547 -11.37 24.08 20.40
CA GLU A 547 -10.58 25.32 20.30
C GLU A 547 -9.22 25.07 20.97
N SER A 548 -8.13 25.28 20.25
CA SER A 548 -6.82 25.35 20.88
C SER A 548 -6.84 26.48 21.88
N LYS A 549 -6.73 26.17 23.18
CA LYS A 549 -6.70 27.18 24.26
C LYS A 549 -5.63 28.19 23.90
N LYS A 550 -6.05 29.42 23.54
CA LYS A 550 -5.15 30.56 23.44
C LYS A 550 -4.51 30.71 24.82
N SER A 551 -3.21 30.39 24.93
CA SER A 551 -2.44 30.70 26.13
C SER A 551 -2.58 32.18 26.43
N SER A 552 -3.13 32.48 27.60
CA SER A 552 -3.27 33.86 28.06
C SER A 552 -1.90 34.53 28.06
N ARG A 553 -1.81 35.74 27.51
CA ARG A 553 -0.57 36.53 27.44
C ARG A 553 0.14 36.72 28.77
N SER A 554 -0.56 36.54 29.90
CA SER A 554 0.03 36.61 31.24
C SER A 554 0.96 35.42 31.57
N SER A 555 0.71 34.22 31.07
CA SER A 555 1.65 33.08 31.23
C SER A 555 2.96 33.28 30.48
N ILE A 556 2.92 33.87 29.28
CA ILE A 556 4.10 34.11 28.46
C ILE A 556 5.05 35.13 29.13
N VAL A 557 4.53 36.16 29.78
CA VAL A 557 5.34 37.16 30.50
C VAL A 557 6.05 36.52 31.71
N ILE A 558 5.38 35.62 32.45
CA ILE A 558 5.99 34.94 33.58
C ILE A 558 7.06 33.93 33.09
N GLU A 559 6.80 33.20 32.03
CA GLU A 559 7.78 32.27 31.44
C GLU A 559 9.00 32.99 30.85
N VAL A 560 8.83 34.16 30.21
CA VAL A 560 9.94 34.98 29.71
C VAL A 560 10.77 35.56 30.83
N VAL A 561 10.16 36.00 31.95
CA VAL A 561 10.90 36.55 33.08
C VAL A 561 11.63 35.46 33.86
N VAL A 562 11.01 34.32 34.06
CA VAL A 562 11.64 33.17 34.75
C VAL A 562 12.68 32.50 33.83
N GLY A 563 12.38 32.32 32.55
CA GLY A 563 13.31 31.77 31.58
C GLY A 563 14.53 32.70 31.35
N GLY A 564 14.32 34.00 31.31
CA GLY A 564 15.40 35.00 31.22
C GLY A 564 16.31 35.00 32.46
N SER A 565 15.74 34.84 33.65
CA SER A 565 16.49 34.74 34.92
C SER A 565 17.32 33.43 34.97
N ILE A 566 16.73 32.31 34.55
CA ILE A 566 17.40 31.02 34.51
C ILE A 566 18.50 31.05 33.42
N LEU A 567 18.27 31.66 32.26
CA LEU A 567 19.24 31.79 31.18
C LEU A 567 20.44 32.63 31.62
N LEU A 568 20.21 33.73 32.38
CA LEU A 568 21.30 34.56 32.93
C LEU A 568 22.12 33.78 33.96
N LEU A 569 21.46 32.97 34.81
CA LEU A 569 22.14 32.11 35.77
C LEU A 569 22.95 31.00 35.07
N VAL A 570 22.40 30.40 34.00
CA VAL A 570 23.07 29.39 33.17
C VAL A 570 24.26 30.00 32.43
N ILE A 571 24.14 31.24 31.92
CA ILE A 571 25.24 31.93 31.24
C ILE A 571 26.36 32.29 32.25
N LEU A 572 26.01 32.69 33.50
CA LEU A 572 27.00 32.92 34.55
C LEU A 572 27.69 31.63 34.97
N LEU A 573 26.94 30.57 35.18
CA LEU A 573 27.47 29.23 35.48
C LEU A 573 28.25 28.63 34.31
N ALA A 574 27.82 28.85 33.05
CA ALA A 574 28.54 28.46 31.88
C ALA A 574 29.83 29.26 31.72
N GLY A 575 29.83 30.54 32.08
CA GLY A 575 31.02 31.37 32.10
C GLY A 575 32.09 30.89 33.10
N VAL A 576 31.65 30.52 34.31
CA VAL A 576 32.52 29.88 35.34
C VAL A 576 32.94 28.48 34.88
N TYR A 577 32.04 27.72 34.27
CA TYR A 577 32.27 26.37 33.76
C TYR A 577 33.21 26.38 32.53
N VAL A 578 33.08 27.36 31.62
CA VAL A 578 34.01 27.57 30.48
C VAL A 578 35.42 27.91 30.94
N LEU A 579 35.54 28.68 32.02
CA LEU A 579 36.86 28.97 32.62
C LEU A 579 37.44 27.71 33.31
N HIS A 580 36.59 26.80 33.79
CA HIS A 580 37.01 25.53 34.36
C HIS A 580 37.28 24.44 33.31
N ILE A 581 36.51 24.47 32.19
CA ILE A 581 36.64 23.52 31.06
C ILE A 581 37.82 23.87 30.17
N LYS A 582 38.23 25.15 30.03
CA LYS A 582 39.43 25.54 29.26
C LYS A 582 40.69 24.81 29.76
N LYS A 583 40.65 24.27 30.99
CA LYS A 583 41.69 23.38 31.55
C LYS A 583 41.42 21.88 31.40
N ARG A 584 40.19 21.45 31.02
CA ARG A 584 39.81 20.05 30.81
C ARG A 584 39.48 19.69 29.37
N ALA A 585 39.21 20.68 28.50
CA ALA A 585 38.74 20.46 27.14
C ALA A 585 39.80 20.11 26.11
N GLU A 586 41.07 20.00 26.51
CA GLU A 586 42.12 19.44 25.65
C GLU A 586 42.12 17.89 25.61
N ARG A 587 41.16 17.20 26.32
CA ARG A 587 41.11 15.72 26.42
C ARG A 587 39.80 15.07 26.07
N ALA A 588 38.75 15.79 25.65
CA ALA A 588 37.40 15.18 25.46
C ALA A 588 36.58 15.77 24.32
N ILE A 589 37.24 16.12 23.18
CA ILE A 589 36.52 16.41 21.92
C ILE A 589 36.94 15.36 20.89
N GLU A 590 36.57 14.14 21.15
CA GLU A 590 36.43 13.09 20.17
C GLU A 590 35.14 12.35 20.51
N HIS A 591 34.17 12.50 19.73
CA HIS A 591 32.90 11.85 19.51
C HIS A 591 31.71 12.77 19.61
N THR A 592 31.09 12.92 18.46
CA THR A 592 29.69 13.21 18.14
C THR A 592 29.42 14.59 17.56
N SER A 593 28.82 14.58 16.38
CA SER A 593 28.19 15.67 15.63
C SER A 593 29.11 16.56 14.76
N HIS A 594 29.57 16.00 13.66
CA HIS A 594 30.01 16.85 12.54
C HIS A 594 29.55 16.27 11.20
N PHE A 595 28.24 16.34 10.94
CA PHE A 595 27.71 16.03 9.61
C PHE A 595 26.54 16.94 9.17
N LEU A 596 26.36 18.09 9.81
CA LEU A 596 25.31 19.04 9.44
C LEU A 596 25.93 20.39 9.10
N GLN A 597 26.53 20.49 7.91
CA GLN A 597 26.65 21.73 7.15
C GLN A 597 27.30 21.44 5.81
N LEU A 598 26.50 21.11 4.81
CA LEU A 598 26.85 21.31 3.41
C LEU A 598 26.03 22.51 2.95
N ASP A 599 26.49 23.71 3.31
CA ASP A 599 25.95 24.94 2.74
C ASP A 599 26.91 25.48 1.70
N GLN A 600 26.31 25.94 0.61
CA GLN A 600 27.01 26.52 -0.52
C GLN A 600 27.62 27.89 -0.15
N SER A 601 28.91 28.01 -0.02
CA SER A 601 29.62 29.19 -0.51
C SER A 601 31.14 28.97 -0.54
N SER A 602 31.64 28.98 -1.75
CA SER A 602 32.91 29.50 -2.26
C SER A 602 34.16 29.56 -1.36
N ARG A 603 35.22 28.90 -1.88
CA ARG A 603 36.65 29.20 -1.74
C ARG A 603 37.33 28.86 -0.43
N GLY A 604 38.02 27.73 -0.43
CA GLY A 604 39.09 27.41 0.52
C GLY A 604 38.92 26.01 1.12
N GLY A 605 39.64 25.02 0.57
CA GLY A 605 39.52 23.61 0.94
C GLY A 605 39.70 23.32 2.42
N SER A 606 38.68 22.78 3.07
CA SER A 606 38.86 21.96 4.23
C SER A 606 38.30 20.56 3.92
N VAL A 607 39.20 19.61 3.82
CA VAL A 607 38.91 18.20 3.54
C VAL A 607 38.14 17.60 4.70
N ILE A 608 36.92 17.12 4.43
CA ILE A 608 36.13 16.33 5.39
C ILE A 608 36.83 14.99 5.52
N LYS A 609 37.52 14.72 6.62
CA LYS A 609 38.07 13.40 6.95
C LYS A 609 37.02 12.54 7.63
N VAL A 610 36.33 11.68 6.86
CA VAL A 610 35.59 10.56 7.41
C VAL A 610 36.61 9.45 7.75
N LYS A 611 36.63 8.97 8.98
CA LYS A 611 37.61 7.96 9.43
C LYS A 611 37.40 6.67 8.64
N GLY A 612 38.39 6.23 7.85
CA GLY A 612 38.37 4.99 7.09
C GLY A 612 37.94 5.08 5.62
N VAL A 613 37.41 6.21 5.15
CA VAL A 613 36.94 6.37 3.75
C VAL A 613 37.76 7.46 3.06
N GLY A 614 38.31 7.15 1.89
CA GLY A 614 39.18 8.07 1.12
C GLY A 614 38.33 9.13 0.39
N TRP A 615 38.93 10.31 0.19
CA TRP A 615 38.36 11.30 -0.71
C TRP A 615 39.11 11.26 -2.04
N PHE A 616 38.38 11.22 -3.15
CA PHE A 616 38.92 11.22 -4.50
C PHE A 616 38.53 12.49 -5.22
N SER A 617 39.46 13.12 -5.92
CA SER A 617 39.15 14.24 -6.81
C SER A 617 38.48 13.74 -8.11
N LEU A 618 37.64 14.59 -8.71
CA LEU A 618 37.01 14.24 -9.99
C LEU A 618 38.03 13.91 -11.07
N LYS A 619 39.17 14.67 -11.12
CA LYS A 619 40.26 14.42 -12.09
C LYS A 619 40.92 13.06 -11.91
N GLU A 620 41.10 12.57 -10.70
CA GLU A 620 41.62 11.22 -10.45
C GLU A 620 40.63 10.17 -10.97
N LEU A 621 39.34 10.32 -10.66
CA LEU A 621 38.31 9.36 -11.12
C LEU A 621 38.16 9.37 -12.66
N GLU A 622 38.26 10.56 -13.30
CA GLU A 622 38.34 10.67 -14.76
C GLU A 622 39.54 9.88 -15.31
N LYS A 623 40.69 10.03 -14.69
CA LYS A 623 41.92 9.32 -15.10
C LYS A 623 41.77 7.79 -14.91
N TYR A 624 41.23 7.35 -13.75
CA TYR A 624 41.11 5.92 -13.43
C TYR A 624 40.10 5.21 -14.30
N THR A 625 39.09 5.92 -14.86
CA THR A 625 38.03 5.38 -15.72
C THR A 625 38.23 5.68 -17.21
N ASN A 626 39.37 6.26 -17.58
CA ASN A 626 39.59 6.78 -18.92
C ASN A 626 38.46 7.72 -19.37
N HIS A 627 38.22 8.79 -18.58
CA HIS A 627 37.15 9.80 -18.76
C HIS A 627 35.76 9.22 -18.79
N PHE A 628 35.47 8.26 -17.89
CA PHE A 628 34.18 7.53 -17.82
C PHE A 628 33.82 6.89 -19.17
N SER A 629 34.79 6.29 -19.83
CA SER A 629 34.63 5.63 -21.13
C SER A 629 33.56 4.56 -21.06
N VAL A 630 32.74 4.47 -22.11
CA VAL A 630 31.71 3.43 -22.26
C VAL A 630 32.33 2.02 -22.24
N ALA A 631 33.60 1.88 -22.68
CA ALA A 631 34.31 0.59 -22.60
C ALA A 631 34.56 0.12 -21.16
N ASN A 632 34.55 1.02 -20.18
CA ASN A 632 34.73 0.72 -18.76
C ASN A 632 33.40 0.68 -18.01
N GLU A 633 32.27 0.85 -18.68
CA GLU A 633 30.94 0.76 -18.06
C GLU A 633 30.62 -0.71 -17.76
N ILE A 634 30.46 -1.03 -16.48
CA ILE A 634 30.14 -2.39 -15.99
C ILE A 634 28.69 -2.51 -15.52
N GLY A 635 27.95 -1.41 -15.42
CA GLY A 635 26.55 -1.43 -15.04
C GLY A 635 25.86 -0.08 -15.21
N SER A 636 24.57 -0.09 -15.44
CA SER A 636 23.74 1.12 -15.52
C SER A 636 22.36 0.86 -14.88
N GLY A 637 21.79 1.90 -14.26
CA GLY A 637 20.48 1.79 -13.60
C GLY A 637 19.83 3.14 -13.33
N GLY A 638 18.75 3.14 -12.57
CA GLY A 638 18.01 4.34 -12.19
C GLY A 638 18.86 5.39 -11.48
N TYR A 639 19.82 4.95 -10.68
CA TYR A 639 20.71 5.80 -9.87
C TYR A 639 21.86 6.41 -10.66
N GLY A 640 22.29 5.79 -11.77
CA GLY A 640 23.44 6.23 -12.53
C GLY A 640 24.15 5.10 -13.24
N LYS A 641 25.45 5.31 -13.50
CA LYS A 641 26.32 4.36 -14.19
C LYS A 641 27.46 3.91 -13.28
N VAL A 642 27.86 2.65 -13.42
CA VAL A 642 28.98 2.09 -12.67
C VAL A 642 30.12 1.78 -13.68
N TYR A 643 31.32 2.24 -13.36
CA TYR A 643 32.50 2.06 -14.18
C TYR A 643 33.57 1.27 -13.43
N GLN A 644 34.29 0.46 -14.15
CA GLN A 644 35.53 -0.15 -13.67
C GLN A 644 36.66 0.89 -13.78
N GLY A 645 37.44 1.02 -12.72
CA GLY A 645 38.65 1.84 -12.70
C GLY A 645 39.85 1.05 -12.17
N SER A 646 41.06 1.58 -12.38
CA SER A 646 42.30 1.03 -11.83
C SER A 646 43.05 2.09 -11.07
N LEU A 647 43.35 1.84 -9.81
CA LEU A 647 44.23 2.69 -9.01
C LEU A 647 45.66 2.63 -9.50
N PRO A 648 46.53 3.62 -9.15
CA PRO A 648 47.96 3.59 -9.51
C PRO A 648 48.71 2.37 -8.96
N THR A 649 48.15 1.71 -7.94
CA THR A 649 48.67 0.48 -7.34
C THR A 649 48.34 -0.78 -8.19
N GLY A 650 47.53 -0.65 -9.25
CA GLY A 650 47.00 -1.77 -10.03
C GLY A 650 45.73 -2.38 -9.45
N GLN A 651 45.25 -1.92 -8.29
CA GLN A 651 44.04 -2.39 -7.67
C GLN A 651 42.79 -1.94 -8.48
N LEU A 652 41.91 -2.87 -8.82
CA LEU A 652 40.64 -2.56 -9.49
C LEU A 652 39.64 -2.00 -8.48
N ILE A 653 38.88 -1.02 -8.94
CA ILE A 653 37.80 -0.36 -8.19
C ILE A 653 36.53 -0.25 -9.03
N ALA A 654 35.38 -0.20 -8.38
CA ALA A 654 34.09 0.08 -9.01
C ALA A 654 33.65 1.50 -8.65
N ILE A 655 33.29 2.30 -9.66
CA ILE A 655 32.99 3.74 -9.52
C ILE A 655 31.56 3.98 -9.93
N LYS A 656 30.67 4.21 -8.97
CA LYS A 656 29.25 4.50 -9.16
C LYS A 656 29.04 6.01 -9.28
N ARG A 657 28.71 6.49 -10.47
CA ARG A 657 28.47 7.91 -10.75
C ARG A 657 26.98 8.18 -10.87
N ALA A 658 26.44 9.04 -10.01
CA ALA A 658 25.03 9.43 -10.00
C ALA A 658 24.66 10.27 -11.23
N LYS A 659 23.38 10.24 -11.65
CA LYS A 659 22.84 11.14 -12.68
C LYS A 659 22.70 12.54 -12.11
N LYS A 660 23.18 13.56 -12.85
CA LYS A 660 23.20 14.99 -12.41
C LYS A 660 21.84 15.59 -12.03
N GLU A 661 20.74 15.07 -12.55
CA GLU A 661 19.40 15.65 -12.42
C GLU A 661 18.50 14.90 -11.42
N SER A 662 19.03 13.92 -10.69
CA SER A 662 18.25 13.12 -9.74
C SER A 662 18.33 13.75 -8.34
N MET A 663 17.28 14.46 -7.93
CA MET A 663 17.15 14.92 -6.52
C MET A 663 17.15 13.75 -5.52
N GLN A 664 16.72 12.58 -5.95
CA GLN A 664 16.72 11.34 -5.17
C GLN A 664 18.13 10.82 -4.92
N GLY A 665 19.06 11.02 -5.88
CA GLY A 665 20.45 10.56 -5.77
C GLY A 665 21.25 11.22 -4.65
N GLY A 666 20.91 12.46 -4.26
CA GLY A 666 21.65 13.18 -3.20
C GLY A 666 21.45 12.59 -1.81
N LEU A 667 20.22 12.19 -1.47
CA LEU A 667 19.93 11.56 -0.17
C LEU A 667 20.51 10.14 -0.11
N GLU A 668 20.40 9.40 -1.19
CA GLU A 668 20.92 8.02 -1.29
C GLU A 668 22.43 8.01 -1.23
N PHE A 669 23.11 8.95 -1.92
CA PHE A 669 24.55 9.14 -1.88
C PHE A 669 25.05 9.39 -0.43
N LYS A 670 24.38 10.29 0.31
CA LYS A 670 24.70 10.58 1.70
C LYS A 670 24.49 9.37 2.60
N THR A 671 23.34 8.70 2.47
CA THR A 671 22.99 7.50 3.25
C THR A 671 24.02 6.40 3.03
N GLU A 672 24.43 6.16 1.79
CA GLU A 672 25.39 5.11 1.44
C GLU A 672 26.78 5.38 2.03
N ILE A 673 27.25 6.62 2.01
CA ILE A 673 28.52 7.02 2.69
C ILE A 673 28.40 6.84 4.20
N GLU A 674 27.32 7.33 4.79
CA GLU A 674 27.12 7.30 6.24
C GLU A 674 27.06 5.86 6.78
N LEU A 675 26.37 4.96 6.11
CA LEU A 675 26.23 3.57 6.54
C LEU A 675 27.51 2.78 6.28
N LEU A 676 28.05 2.81 5.05
CA LEU A 676 29.20 2.00 4.69
C LEU A 676 30.52 2.46 5.30
N SER A 677 30.60 3.69 5.82
CA SER A 677 31.76 4.13 6.59
C SER A 677 31.84 3.48 7.99
N ARG A 678 30.76 2.91 8.49
CA ARG A 678 30.64 2.31 9.84
C ARG A 678 30.63 0.79 9.85
N VAL A 679 30.17 0.17 8.74
CA VAL A 679 30.01 -1.28 8.67
C VAL A 679 31.11 -1.92 7.82
N HIS A 680 31.78 -2.96 8.37
CA HIS A 680 32.81 -3.72 7.68
C HIS A 680 32.57 -5.21 7.91
N HIS A 681 32.25 -5.94 6.85
CA HIS A 681 32.04 -7.37 6.93
C HIS A 681 32.42 -8.04 5.60
N LYS A 682 32.98 -9.27 5.66
CA LYS A 682 33.43 -9.98 4.45
C LYS A 682 32.34 -10.19 3.38
N ASN A 683 31.08 -10.27 3.80
CA ASN A 683 29.93 -10.44 2.92
C ASN A 683 29.19 -9.12 2.61
N LEU A 684 29.78 -7.97 2.85
CA LEU A 684 29.31 -6.65 2.43
C LEU A 684 30.34 -6.00 1.52
N VAL A 685 29.86 -5.22 0.55
CA VAL A 685 30.77 -4.44 -0.33
C VAL A 685 31.38 -3.29 0.45
N SER A 686 32.68 -3.11 0.34
CA SER A 686 33.43 -2.08 1.06
C SER A 686 33.46 -0.76 0.28
N LEU A 687 33.08 0.33 0.94
CA LEU A 687 33.26 1.69 0.39
C LEU A 687 34.71 2.13 0.61
N MET A 688 35.44 2.38 -0.48
CA MET A 688 36.82 2.86 -0.47
C MET A 688 36.91 4.38 -0.40
N GLY A 689 35.95 5.08 -0.97
CA GLY A 689 35.94 6.53 -1.00
C GLY A 689 34.78 7.14 -1.75
N PHE A 690 34.79 8.45 -1.84
CA PHE A 690 33.77 9.20 -2.56
C PHE A 690 34.37 10.50 -3.18
N CYS A 691 33.64 11.06 -4.16
CA CYS A 691 33.89 12.36 -4.73
C CYS A 691 32.62 13.19 -4.73
N PHE A 692 32.76 14.46 -4.28
CA PHE A 692 31.70 15.46 -4.35
C PHE A 692 32.31 16.76 -4.86
N GLU A 693 32.47 16.89 -6.17
CA GLU A 693 33.03 18.05 -6.83
C GLU A 693 32.20 18.45 -8.04
N LYS A 694 32.08 19.78 -8.27
CA LYS A 694 31.36 20.33 -9.43
C LYS A 694 29.95 19.79 -9.68
N GLY A 695 29.24 19.45 -8.59
CA GLY A 695 27.93 18.85 -8.66
C GLY A 695 27.91 17.37 -9.06
N GLU A 696 29.08 16.73 -9.19
CA GLU A 696 29.18 15.28 -9.38
C GLU A 696 29.14 14.58 -8.04
N GLN A 697 28.38 13.46 -7.97
CA GLN A 697 28.27 12.59 -6.82
C GLN A 697 28.75 11.21 -7.24
N ILE A 698 29.89 10.78 -6.70
CA ILE A 698 30.55 9.56 -7.14
C ILE A 698 30.99 8.77 -5.90
N LEU A 699 30.63 7.48 -5.86
CA LEU A 699 31.05 6.52 -4.83
C LEU A 699 32.08 5.55 -5.42
N VAL A 700 33.10 5.22 -4.62
CA VAL A 700 34.18 4.32 -5.03
C VAL A 700 34.19 3.10 -4.12
N TYR A 701 34.03 1.93 -4.70
CA TYR A 701 33.95 0.65 -4.01
C TYR A 701 35.08 -0.29 -4.39
N GLU A 702 35.30 -1.33 -3.59
CA GLU A 702 36.05 -2.48 -4.03
C GLU A 702 35.42 -3.06 -5.31
N TYR A 703 36.27 -3.53 -6.22
CA TYR A 703 35.80 -4.22 -7.43
C TYR A 703 35.50 -5.69 -7.14
N VAL A 704 34.30 -6.16 -7.47
CA VAL A 704 33.86 -7.54 -7.28
C VAL A 704 33.77 -8.20 -8.65
N SER A 705 34.61 -9.24 -8.88
CA SER A 705 35.04 -9.68 -10.21
C SER A 705 33.98 -10.44 -11.00
N ASN A 706 33.09 -11.22 -10.37
CA ASN A 706 32.13 -12.10 -11.05
C ASN A 706 30.75 -11.48 -11.24
N GLY A 707 30.60 -10.17 -11.02
CA GLY A 707 29.37 -9.44 -11.27
C GLY A 707 28.21 -9.85 -10.35
N SER A 708 26.96 -9.68 -10.81
CA SER A 708 25.78 -9.94 -9.98
C SER A 708 25.33 -11.40 -10.02
N LEU A 709 24.70 -11.85 -8.93
CA LEU A 709 24.03 -13.16 -8.87
C LEU A 709 22.99 -13.31 -9.97
N LYS A 710 22.27 -12.25 -10.30
CA LYS A 710 21.29 -12.24 -11.41
C LYS A 710 21.95 -12.59 -12.74
N ASP A 711 23.13 -12.06 -13.05
CA ASP A 711 23.82 -12.36 -14.32
C ASP A 711 24.28 -13.81 -14.37
N SER A 712 24.62 -14.39 -13.21
CA SER A 712 24.98 -15.81 -13.11
C SER A 712 23.75 -16.72 -13.24
N LEU A 713 22.62 -16.40 -12.60
CA LEU A 713 21.38 -17.18 -12.72
C LEU A 713 20.77 -17.11 -14.13
N SER A 714 20.92 -15.96 -14.80
CA SER A 714 20.44 -15.77 -16.19
C SER A 714 21.39 -16.35 -17.27
N GLY A 715 22.54 -16.90 -16.88
CA GLY A 715 23.55 -17.44 -17.80
C GLY A 715 24.42 -16.38 -18.50
N LYS A 716 24.20 -15.08 -18.27
CA LYS A 716 24.95 -13.97 -18.90
C LYS A 716 26.42 -13.95 -18.51
N SER A 717 26.76 -14.29 -17.28
CA SER A 717 28.14 -14.30 -16.78
C SER A 717 28.94 -15.51 -17.27
N GLY A 718 28.28 -16.53 -17.83
CA GLY A 718 28.90 -17.81 -18.17
C GLY A 718 29.23 -18.70 -16.96
N ILE A 719 28.99 -18.23 -15.75
CA ILE A 719 29.24 -18.96 -14.51
C ILE A 719 28.07 -19.88 -14.22
N LYS A 720 28.32 -21.17 -14.13
CA LYS A 720 27.32 -22.17 -13.72
C LYS A 720 27.34 -22.33 -12.21
N LEU A 721 26.19 -22.05 -11.59
CA LEU A 721 26.01 -22.25 -10.15
C LEU A 721 25.30 -23.60 -9.93
N ASP A 722 26.04 -24.61 -9.54
CA ASP A 722 25.52 -25.87 -9.00
C ASP A 722 24.91 -25.67 -7.60
N TRP A 723 24.31 -26.72 -7.05
CA TRP A 723 23.63 -26.64 -5.76
C TRP A 723 24.53 -26.12 -4.63
N MET A 724 25.76 -26.63 -4.55
CA MET A 724 26.68 -26.26 -3.47
C MET A 724 27.11 -24.80 -3.53
N ARG A 725 27.36 -24.29 -4.74
CA ARG A 725 27.66 -22.87 -4.95
C ARG A 725 26.46 -21.99 -4.60
N ARG A 726 25.23 -22.43 -4.89
CA ARG A 726 24.01 -21.69 -4.50
C ARG A 726 23.82 -21.64 -2.99
N LEU A 727 24.09 -22.74 -2.28
CA LEU A 727 24.09 -22.74 -0.82
C LEU A 727 25.16 -21.78 -0.25
N LYS A 728 26.38 -21.80 -0.79
CA LYS A 728 27.46 -20.89 -0.40
C LYS A 728 27.07 -19.42 -0.62
N VAL A 729 26.45 -19.10 -1.74
CA VAL A 729 25.95 -17.75 -2.03
C VAL A 729 24.84 -17.35 -1.06
N ALA A 730 23.88 -18.25 -0.81
CA ALA A 730 22.80 -18.00 0.16
C ALA A 730 23.34 -17.75 1.57
N LEU A 731 24.30 -18.59 2.01
CA LEU A 731 24.95 -18.44 3.33
C LEU A 731 25.69 -17.11 3.45
N GLY A 732 26.47 -16.74 2.43
CA GLY A 732 27.19 -15.47 2.42
C GLY A 732 26.27 -14.25 2.49
N ALA A 733 25.20 -14.23 1.69
CA ALA A 733 24.22 -13.17 1.72
C ALA A 733 23.48 -13.11 3.07
N ALA A 734 23.09 -14.26 3.63
CA ALA A 734 22.46 -14.35 4.95
C ALA A 734 23.38 -13.84 6.07
N ARG A 735 24.67 -14.19 6.07
CA ARG A 735 25.68 -13.71 7.04
C ARG A 735 25.84 -12.18 6.93
N GLY A 736 25.84 -11.62 5.73
CA GLY A 736 25.87 -10.17 5.50
C GLY A 736 24.65 -9.46 6.12
N LEU A 737 23.46 -9.99 5.91
CA LEU A 737 22.21 -9.44 6.48
C LEU A 737 22.13 -9.62 8.01
N ALA A 738 22.51 -10.79 8.53
CA ALA A 738 22.55 -11.02 9.98
C ALA A 738 23.51 -10.03 10.67
N TYR A 739 24.63 -9.71 10.03
CA TYR A 739 25.54 -8.69 10.53
C TYR A 739 24.88 -7.31 10.60
N LEU A 740 24.12 -6.91 9.58
CA LEU A 740 23.43 -5.62 9.54
C LEU A 740 22.34 -5.51 10.61
N HIS A 741 21.58 -6.59 10.81
CA HIS A 741 20.43 -6.58 11.73
C HIS A 741 20.85 -6.68 13.20
N GLU A 742 21.90 -7.45 13.52
CA GLU A 742 22.18 -7.84 14.91
C GLU A 742 23.52 -7.31 15.43
N PHE A 743 24.50 -7.02 14.56
CA PHE A 743 25.83 -6.61 14.97
C PHE A 743 26.19 -5.17 14.58
N ALA A 744 25.48 -4.56 13.64
CA ALA A 744 25.64 -3.14 13.35
C ALA A 744 24.98 -2.31 14.47
N ASN A 745 25.61 -1.17 14.83
CA ASN A 745 25.06 -0.27 15.85
C ASN A 745 24.99 1.16 15.28
N PRO A 746 23.78 1.74 15.12
CA PRO A 746 22.47 1.09 15.27
C PRO A 746 22.24 -0.01 14.22
N PRO A 747 21.29 -0.94 14.44
CA PRO A 747 20.89 -1.94 13.45
C PRO A 747 20.45 -1.31 12.13
N ILE A 748 20.70 -1.99 11.01
CA ILE A 748 20.46 -1.46 9.67
C ILE A 748 19.57 -2.43 8.89
N ILE A 749 18.46 -1.92 8.36
CA ILE A 749 17.61 -2.63 7.40
C ILE A 749 18.07 -2.24 6.00
N HIS A 750 18.38 -3.23 5.16
CA HIS A 750 18.89 -3.00 3.80
C HIS A 750 17.81 -2.49 2.84
N ARG A 751 16.59 -3.04 2.90
CA ARG A 751 15.39 -2.59 2.19
C ARG A 751 15.34 -2.86 0.68
N ASP A 752 16.43 -3.30 0.07
CA ASP A 752 16.49 -3.61 -1.38
C ASP A 752 17.29 -4.89 -1.67
N ILE A 753 17.00 -5.97 -0.92
CA ILE A 753 17.60 -7.27 -1.14
C ILE A 753 17.01 -7.89 -2.41
N LYS A 754 17.88 -8.18 -3.38
CA LYS A 754 17.57 -8.80 -4.68
C LYS A 754 18.82 -9.38 -5.33
N SER A 755 18.66 -10.25 -6.30
CA SER A 755 19.80 -10.91 -6.99
C SER A 755 20.75 -9.93 -7.71
N ASN A 756 20.28 -8.74 -8.12
CA ASN A 756 21.13 -7.68 -8.66
C ASN A 756 22.12 -7.11 -7.63
N ASN A 757 21.71 -7.05 -6.36
CA ASN A 757 22.47 -6.43 -5.28
C ASN A 757 23.33 -7.45 -4.50
N ILE A 758 23.36 -8.70 -4.96
CA ILE A 758 24.30 -9.73 -4.47
C ILE A 758 25.38 -9.90 -5.52
N LEU A 759 26.59 -9.46 -5.19
CA LEU A 759 27.77 -9.58 -6.05
C LEU A 759 28.60 -10.82 -5.66
N LEU A 760 29.30 -11.40 -6.62
CA LEU A 760 30.11 -12.61 -6.43
C LEU A 760 31.60 -12.26 -6.61
N ASP A 761 32.42 -12.58 -5.61
CA ASP A 761 33.87 -12.41 -5.69
C ASP A 761 34.54 -13.56 -6.51
N GLU A 762 35.85 -13.53 -6.63
CA GLU A 762 36.64 -14.54 -7.38
C GLU A 762 36.41 -15.98 -6.89
N SER A 763 36.12 -16.15 -5.62
CA SER A 763 35.84 -17.44 -4.97
C SER A 763 34.34 -17.76 -4.93
N LEU A 764 33.49 -16.99 -5.62
CA LEU A 764 32.05 -17.06 -5.61
C LEU A 764 31.42 -16.84 -4.21
N ASN A 765 32.11 -16.10 -3.32
CA ASN A 765 31.47 -15.65 -2.09
C ASN A 765 30.52 -14.47 -2.38
N ALA A 766 29.38 -14.45 -1.70
CA ALA A 766 28.41 -13.39 -1.85
C ALA A 766 28.82 -12.14 -1.07
N LYS A 767 28.66 -10.97 -1.69
CA LYS A 767 28.77 -9.65 -1.08
C LYS A 767 27.49 -8.85 -1.35
N VAL A 768 26.82 -8.40 -0.29
CA VAL A 768 25.63 -7.54 -0.38
C VAL A 768 26.10 -6.12 -0.73
N SER A 769 25.40 -5.47 -1.67
CA SER A 769 25.74 -4.15 -2.21
C SER A 769 24.51 -3.25 -2.34
N ASP A 770 24.71 -1.97 -2.62
CA ASP A 770 23.69 -0.93 -2.87
C ASP A 770 22.86 -0.54 -1.64
N PHE A 771 23.48 0.23 -0.74
CA PHE A 771 22.92 0.70 0.52
C PHE A 771 22.14 2.02 0.42
N GLY A 772 21.90 2.53 -0.79
CA GLY A 772 21.25 3.83 -1.01
C GLY A 772 19.83 3.93 -0.43
N LEU A 773 19.12 2.80 -0.29
CA LEU A 773 17.79 2.75 0.31
C LEU A 773 17.78 2.30 1.77
N SER A 774 18.92 1.93 2.33
CA SER A 774 19.01 1.36 3.67
C SER A 774 18.64 2.35 4.77
N LYS A 775 18.15 1.84 5.89
CA LYS A 775 17.71 2.65 7.04
C LYS A 775 18.29 2.10 8.34
N PRO A 776 18.93 2.94 9.16
CA PRO A 776 19.24 2.57 10.55
C PRO A 776 17.95 2.57 11.38
N ILE A 777 17.89 1.69 12.38
CA ILE A 777 16.82 1.67 13.40
C ILE A 777 17.35 2.48 14.58
N ASP A 778 16.70 3.61 14.90
CA ASP A 778 17.09 4.44 16.03
C ASP A 778 16.42 3.92 17.31
N ASP A 779 17.15 3.84 18.42
CA ASP A 779 16.64 3.33 19.71
C ASP A 779 15.43 4.09 20.25
N SER A 780 15.16 5.29 19.71
CA SER A 780 14.03 6.14 20.07
C SER A 780 12.70 5.76 19.39
N GLU A 781 12.72 4.97 18.30
CA GLU A 781 11.53 4.64 17.48
C GLU A 781 11.00 3.21 17.73
N GLY A 782 11.63 2.40 18.58
CA GLY A 782 11.23 1.02 18.84
C GLY A 782 11.68 0.05 17.71
N SER A 783 11.05 -1.12 17.60
CA SER A 783 11.47 -2.20 16.68
C SER A 783 11.13 -1.99 15.20
N HIS A 784 10.62 -0.82 14.78
CA HIS A 784 10.23 -0.55 13.39
C HIS A 784 10.36 0.93 13.03
N VAL A 785 10.61 1.20 11.74
CA VAL A 785 10.69 2.54 11.19
C VAL A 785 9.50 2.81 10.26
N ILE A 786 8.70 3.84 10.55
CA ILE A 786 7.65 4.28 9.62
C ILE A 786 8.30 5.11 8.52
N THR A 787 8.23 4.65 7.28
CA THR A 787 8.93 5.30 6.17
C THR A 787 8.19 5.09 4.85
N GLN A 788 8.41 6.01 3.90
CA GLN A 788 7.91 5.85 2.55
C GLN A 788 8.31 4.49 1.97
N VAL A 789 7.37 3.76 1.37
CA VAL A 789 7.65 2.46 0.77
C VAL A 789 8.64 2.62 -0.38
N LYS A 790 9.77 1.95 -0.26
CA LYS A 790 10.83 1.87 -1.28
C LYS A 790 11.35 0.43 -1.34
N GLY A 791 11.87 0.03 -2.48
CA GLY A 791 12.39 -1.31 -2.73
C GLY A 791 12.00 -1.81 -4.11
N THR A 792 12.30 -3.05 -4.43
CA THR A 792 12.09 -3.65 -5.76
C THR A 792 10.84 -4.55 -5.74
N MET A 793 9.88 -4.29 -6.64
CA MET A 793 8.69 -5.13 -6.80
C MET A 793 9.07 -6.59 -7.06
N GLY A 794 8.32 -7.51 -6.44
CA GLY A 794 8.58 -8.94 -6.47
C GLY A 794 9.43 -9.46 -5.32
N TYR A 795 10.33 -8.63 -4.74
CA TYR A 795 11.08 -8.93 -3.51
C TYR A 795 10.50 -8.22 -2.30
N MET A 796 9.70 -7.19 -2.52
CA MET A 796 9.17 -6.34 -1.47
C MET A 796 8.23 -7.12 -0.55
N ASP A 797 8.44 -6.98 0.74
CA ASP A 797 7.58 -7.53 1.80
C ASP A 797 6.15 -6.97 1.69
N PRO A 798 5.12 -7.83 1.52
CA PRO A 798 3.73 -7.38 1.48
C PRO A 798 3.30 -6.64 2.75
N GLU A 799 3.73 -7.08 3.93
CA GLU A 799 3.41 -6.41 5.19
C GLU A 799 4.01 -5.01 5.25
N TYR A 800 5.28 -4.84 4.89
CA TYR A 800 5.90 -3.52 4.78
C TYR A 800 5.20 -2.66 3.73
N TYR A 801 4.88 -3.22 2.56
CA TYR A 801 4.15 -2.51 1.51
C TYR A 801 2.78 -2.00 1.98
N MET A 802 2.06 -2.81 2.76
CA MET A 802 0.71 -2.51 3.24
C MET A 802 0.70 -1.61 4.48
N THR A 803 1.67 -1.80 5.39
CA THR A 803 1.66 -1.12 6.69
C THR A 803 2.57 0.10 6.76
N HIS A 804 3.47 0.29 5.78
CA HIS A 804 4.56 1.28 5.80
C HIS A 804 5.54 1.12 7.00
N LYS A 805 5.40 0.03 7.76
CA LYS A 805 6.29 -0.32 8.87
C LYS A 805 7.45 -1.15 8.35
N LEU A 806 8.62 -0.55 8.33
CA LEU A 806 9.85 -1.23 7.94
C LEU A 806 10.48 -1.89 9.17
N THR A 807 10.74 -3.17 9.08
CA THR A 807 11.41 -3.97 10.11
C THR A 807 12.52 -4.82 9.49
N GLU A 808 13.39 -5.40 10.29
CA GLU A 808 14.35 -6.40 9.81
C GLU A 808 13.66 -7.61 9.16
N LYS A 809 12.42 -7.91 9.54
CA LYS A 809 11.62 -8.98 8.94
C LYS A 809 11.24 -8.71 7.47
N SER A 810 11.30 -7.45 7.03
CA SER A 810 11.10 -7.09 5.63
C SER A 810 12.27 -7.53 4.76
N ASP A 811 13.52 -7.44 5.25
CA ASP A 811 14.69 -8.00 4.56
C ASP A 811 14.64 -9.54 4.55
N VAL A 812 14.11 -10.16 5.62
CA VAL A 812 13.93 -11.62 5.68
C VAL A 812 12.97 -12.10 4.59
N TYR A 813 11.87 -11.38 4.36
CA TYR A 813 10.95 -11.70 3.25
C TYR A 813 11.66 -11.61 1.90
N SER A 814 12.35 -10.50 1.64
CA SER A 814 13.10 -10.30 0.40
C SER A 814 14.18 -11.37 0.20
N PHE A 815 14.83 -11.80 1.29
CA PHE A 815 15.79 -12.89 1.28
C PHE A 815 15.12 -14.24 0.97
N GLY A 816 13.93 -14.50 1.50
CA GLY A 816 13.13 -15.68 1.15
C GLY A 816 12.81 -15.75 -0.33
N VAL A 817 12.44 -14.63 -0.96
CA VAL A 817 12.25 -14.54 -2.42
C VAL A 817 13.55 -14.83 -3.16
N LEU A 818 14.68 -14.30 -2.69
CA LEU A 818 16.02 -14.60 -3.24
C LEU A 818 16.36 -16.10 -3.17
N MET A 819 15.99 -16.79 -2.08
CA MET A 819 16.16 -18.23 -1.94
C MET A 819 15.35 -19.01 -2.99
N LEU A 820 14.12 -18.58 -3.27
CA LEU A 820 13.30 -19.19 -4.33
C LEU A 820 13.91 -18.93 -5.73
N GLU A 821 14.46 -17.75 -5.97
CA GLU A 821 15.18 -17.42 -7.19
C GLU A 821 16.45 -18.29 -7.34
N LEU A 822 17.18 -18.55 -6.26
CA LEU A 822 18.31 -19.48 -6.23
C LEU A 822 17.91 -20.93 -6.55
N LEU A 823 16.70 -21.37 -6.20
CA LEU A 823 16.19 -22.70 -6.50
C LEU A 823 15.76 -22.85 -7.96
N THR A 824 15.11 -21.85 -8.51
CA THR A 824 14.37 -21.96 -9.77
C THR A 824 15.05 -21.28 -10.95
N ALA A 825 16.01 -20.39 -10.70
CA ALA A 825 16.57 -19.41 -11.65
C ALA A 825 15.50 -18.54 -12.37
N ARG A 826 14.25 -18.54 -11.88
CA ARG A 826 13.14 -17.71 -12.39
C ARG A 826 13.17 -16.34 -11.77
N LYS A 827 12.63 -15.34 -12.47
CA LYS A 827 12.47 -14.00 -11.92
C LYS A 827 11.39 -14.01 -10.84
N PRO A 828 11.46 -13.13 -9.84
CA PRO A 828 10.42 -12.99 -8.78
C PRO A 828 9.02 -12.70 -9.32
N ILE A 829 8.96 -11.99 -10.45
CA ILE A 829 7.74 -11.81 -11.24
C ILE A 829 8.06 -12.23 -12.67
N GLU A 830 7.34 -13.22 -13.17
CA GLU A 830 7.45 -13.70 -14.54
C GLU A 830 6.04 -13.91 -15.11
N HIS A 831 5.78 -13.32 -16.30
CA HIS A 831 4.46 -13.35 -16.97
C HIS A 831 3.29 -12.94 -16.03
N GLY A 832 3.51 -11.93 -15.16
CA GLY A 832 2.51 -11.44 -14.21
C GLY A 832 2.28 -12.29 -12.96
N LYS A 833 2.99 -13.42 -12.81
CA LYS A 833 2.91 -14.30 -11.65
C LYS A 833 4.08 -14.07 -10.69
N TYR A 834 3.77 -14.11 -9.39
CA TYR A 834 4.77 -14.01 -8.31
C TYR A 834 5.29 -15.40 -7.97
N ILE A 835 6.61 -15.57 -7.95
CA ILE A 835 7.27 -16.84 -7.64
C ILE A 835 6.82 -17.43 -6.31
N VAL A 836 6.63 -16.59 -5.28
CA VAL A 836 6.15 -17.02 -3.96
C VAL A 836 4.80 -17.70 -4.07
N ARG A 837 3.87 -17.10 -4.81
CA ARG A 837 2.52 -17.62 -4.98
C ARG A 837 2.51 -18.90 -5.82
N GLU A 838 3.27 -18.92 -6.91
CA GLU A 838 3.39 -20.14 -7.75
C GLU A 838 3.92 -21.32 -6.95
N VAL A 839 4.92 -21.09 -6.09
CA VAL A 839 5.47 -22.13 -5.22
C VAL A 839 4.45 -22.59 -4.19
N GLN A 840 3.74 -21.66 -3.54
CA GLN A 840 2.70 -21.97 -2.55
C GLN A 840 1.56 -22.80 -3.14
N GLU A 841 1.10 -22.47 -4.34
CA GLU A 841 0.01 -23.14 -5.02
C GLU A 841 0.39 -24.57 -5.48
N THR A 842 1.67 -24.79 -5.78
CA THR A 842 2.14 -26.09 -6.29
C THR A 842 2.56 -27.05 -5.19
N MET A 843 2.82 -26.55 -3.98
CA MET A 843 3.31 -27.36 -2.84
C MET A 843 2.23 -28.34 -2.35
N ASP A 844 2.43 -29.62 -2.65
CA ASP A 844 1.63 -30.74 -2.10
C ASP A 844 2.41 -31.41 -0.96
N LYS A 845 2.02 -31.15 0.28
CA LYS A 845 2.66 -31.68 1.50
C LYS A 845 2.68 -33.21 1.60
N THR A 846 1.89 -33.90 0.76
CA THR A 846 1.77 -35.38 0.75
C THR A 846 2.80 -36.04 -0.17
N LYS A 847 3.47 -35.27 -1.04
CA LYS A 847 4.43 -35.75 -2.03
C LYS A 847 5.87 -35.49 -1.66
N ASP A 848 6.78 -36.33 -2.15
CA ASP A 848 8.23 -36.09 -2.05
C ASP A 848 8.57 -34.77 -2.71
N LEU A 849 9.41 -33.99 -2.03
CA LEU A 849 9.82 -32.65 -2.42
C LEU A 849 8.63 -31.72 -2.81
N TYR A 850 7.44 -31.94 -2.21
CA TYR A 850 6.23 -31.13 -2.45
C TYR A 850 5.81 -30.98 -3.92
N ASN A 851 6.21 -31.87 -4.81
CA ASN A 851 6.04 -31.80 -6.28
C ASN A 851 6.85 -30.66 -6.94
N PHE A 852 7.89 -30.15 -6.28
CA PHE A 852 8.68 -28.97 -6.69
C PHE A 852 9.66 -29.25 -7.85
N HIS A 853 9.78 -30.50 -8.31
CA HIS A 853 10.73 -30.91 -9.36
C HIS A 853 10.60 -30.14 -10.67
N GLU A 854 9.39 -29.72 -11.01
CA GLU A 854 9.13 -28.96 -12.25
C GLU A 854 9.61 -27.50 -12.18
N PHE A 855 9.87 -26.99 -10.99
CA PHE A 855 10.32 -25.62 -10.75
C PHE A 855 11.84 -25.52 -10.58
N LEU A 856 12.52 -26.62 -10.28
CA LEU A 856 13.96 -26.61 -10.06
C LEU A 856 14.73 -26.25 -11.32
N ASP A 857 15.73 -25.37 -11.16
CA ASP A 857 16.68 -25.13 -12.23
C ASP A 857 17.48 -26.40 -12.56
N PRO A 858 17.50 -26.85 -13.82
CA PRO A 858 18.28 -28.01 -14.23
C PRO A 858 19.77 -27.94 -13.88
N ALA A 859 20.33 -26.75 -13.69
CA ALA A 859 21.73 -26.53 -13.28
C ALA A 859 22.04 -27.01 -11.86
N ILE A 860 21.02 -27.23 -11.02
CA ILE A 860 21.20 -27.75 -9.64
C ILE A 860 21.74 -29.18 -9.66
N GLY A 861 21.45 -29.95 -10.72
CA GLY A 861 21.97 -31.30 -10.94
C GLY A 861 21.22 -32.40 -10.15
N LEU A 862 21.20 -33.62 -10.73
CA LEU A 862 20.48 -34.78 -10.19
C LEU A 862 21.20 -35.48 -9.02
N GLY A 863 22.33 -34.91 -8.53
CA GLY A 863 23.13 -35.49 -7.44
C GLY A 863 22.79 -34.96 -6.02
N THR A 864 21.81 -34.07 -5.92
CA THR A 864 21.39 -33.50 -4.62
C THR A 864 20.42 -34.44 -3.93
N THR A 865 20.58 -34.61 -2.62
CA THR A 865 19.61 -35.41 -1.85
C THR A 865 18.31 -34.65 -1.75
N PRO A 866 17.15 -35.31 -1.95
CA PRO A 866 15.83 -34.67 -1.81
C PRO A 866 15.63 -33.98 -0.46
N LYS A 867 16.34 -34.43 0.57
CA LYS A 867 16.23 -33.93 1.94
C LYS A 867 16.78 -32.51 2.09
N ASP A 868 17.95 -32.23 1.49
CA ASP A 868 18.61 -30.92 1.63
C ASP A 868 17.82 -29.83 0.89
N LEU A 869 17.36 -30.19 -0.32
CA LEU A 869 16.48 -29.31 -1.09
C LEU A 869 15.17 -29.02 -0.35
N LYS A 870 14.56 -30.05 0.26
CA LYS A 870 13.32 -29.90 1.02
C LYS A 870 13.50 -28.93 2.19
N MET A 871 14.58 -29.08 2.97
CA MET A 871 14.88 -28.19 4.09
C MET A 871 15.08 -26.74 3.63
N PHE A 872 15.74 -26.54 2.49
CA PHE A 872 15.96 -25.21 1.94
C PHE A 872 14.67 -24.57 1.43
N VAL A 873 13.77 -25.35 0.77
CA VAL A 873 12.43 -24.88 0.39
C VAL A 873 11.61 -24.52 1.62
N ASP A 874 11.60 -25.37 2.67
CA ASP A 874 10.89 -25.11 3.92
C ASP A 874 11.38 -23.83 4.60
N LEU A 875 12.69 -23.59 4.58
CA LEU A 875 13.29 -22.36 5.12
C LEU A 875 12.86 -21.14 4.30
N ALA A 876 12.92 -21.20 2.96
CA ALA A 876 12.49 -20.13 2.08
C ALA A 876 11.02 -19.78 2.34
N MET A 877 10.15 -20.79 2.47
CA MET A 877 8.72 -20.60 2.74
C MET A 877 8.45 -20.03 4.13
N ARG A 878 9.28 -20.32 5.13
CA ARG A 878 9.20 -19.65 6.44
C ARG A 878 9.58 -18.18 6.35
N CYS A 879 10.56 -17.83 5.53
CA CYS A 879 10.98 -16.45 5.32
C CYS A 879 9.91 -15.60 4.62
N VAL A 880 9.11 -16.19 3.72
CA VAL A 880 8.06 -15.47 2.95
C VAL A 880 6.66 -15.56 3.56
N LYS A 881 6.52 -15.92 4.83
CA LYS A 881 5.23 -15.87 5.52
C LYS A 881 4.66 -14.45 5.54
N GLU A 882 3.33 -14.32 5.42
CA GLU A 882 2.67 -13.01 5.39
C GLU A 882 2.88 -12.23 6.70
N PRO A 883 2.62 -12.76 7.92
CA PRO A 883 2.95 -12.05 9.14
C PRO A 883 4.47 -12.04 9.38
N GLY A 884 5.07 -10.86 9.53
CA GLY A 884 6.49 -10.71 9.83
C GLY A 884 6.91 -11.39 11.13
N THR A 885 6.00 -11.42 12.12
CA THR A 885 6.21 -12.11 13.41
C THR A 885 6.49 -13.61 13.25
N ASP A 886 5.98 -14.24 12.19
CA ASP A 886 6.12 -15.67 11.93
C ASP A 886 7.38 -16.01 11.13
N ARG A 887 8.12 -14.99 10.69
CA ARG A 887 9.37 -15.15 9.95
C ARG A 887 10.55 -15.35 10.92
N PRO A 888 11.55 -16.17 10.57
CA PRO A 888 12.75 -16.34 11.39
C PRO A 888 13.56 -15.03 11.49
N MET A 889 14.50 -14.95 12.43
CA MET A 889 15.56 -13.94 12.44
C MET A 889 16.65 -14.32 11.43
N MET A 890 17.43 -13.35 10.92
CA MET A 890 18.47 -13.66 9.94
C MET A 890 19.58 -14.58 10.53
N ILE A 891 19.88 -14.47 11.80
CA ILE A 891 20.81 -15.40 12.47
C ILE A 891 20.30 -16.84 12.52
N GLU A 892 18.99 -17.04 12.63
CA GLU A 892 18.38 -18.36 12.57
C GLU A 892 18.43 -18.92 11.15
N VAL A 893 18.22 -18.06 10.15
CA VAL A 893 18.35 -18.41 8.72
C VAL A 893 19.78 -18.85 8.41
N VAL A 894 20.80 -18.15 8.94
CA VAL A 894 22.22 -18.54 8.81
C VAL A 894 22.45 -19.95 9.35
N LYS A 895 22.03 -20.22 10.58
CA LYS A 895 22.20 -21.53 11.25
C LYS A 895 21.53 -22.67 10.46
N GLU A 896 20.34 -22.41 9.93
CA GLU A 896 19.62 -23.43 9.14
C GLU A 896 20.33 -23.72 7.81
N ILE A 897 20.87 -22.69 7.12
CA ILE A 897 21.63 -22.91 5.89
C ILE A 897 22.95 -23.64 6.20
N GLU A 898 23.64 -23.33 7.30
CA GLU A 898 24.83 -24.04 7.76
C GLU A 898 24.52 -25.51 8.02
N ASN A 899 23.43 -25.81 8.72
CA ASN A 899 22.95 -27.18 8.94
C ASN A 899 22.66 -27.93 7.63
N ILE A 900 22.03 -27.25 6.66
CA ILE A 900 21.79 -27.84 5.32
C ILE A 900 23.11 -28.16 4.61
N MET A 901 24.11 -27.29 4.71
CA MET A 901 25.44 -27.52 4.11
C MET A 901 26.19 -28.66 4.79
N GLU A 902 26.14 -28.79 6.10
CA GLU A 902 26.74 -29.89 6.85
C GLU A 902 26.11 -31.23 6.46
N LEU A 903 24.79 -31.29 6.34
CA LEU A 903 24.08 -32.48 5.87
C LEU A 903 24.42 -32.84 4.42
N ALA A 904 24.73 -31.85 3.59
CA ALA A 904 25.23 -32.05 2.24
C ALA A 904 26.73 -32.43 2.18
N GLY A 905 27.39 -32.59 3.31
CA GLY A 905 28.79 -33.02 3.43
C GLY A 905 29.85 -31.94 3.17
N VAL A 906 29.45 -30.64 3.29
CA VAL A 906 30.34 -29.49 3.08
C VAL A 906 30.56 -28.75 4.39
N ASN A 907 31.83 -28.50 4.74
CA ASN A 907 32.17 -27.66 5.87
C ASN A 907 31.88 -26.18 5.56
N PRO A 908 30.95 -25.51 6.27
CA PRO A 908 30.59 -24.09 6.03
C PRO A 908 31.77 -23.13 6.24
N ASP A 909 32.84 -23.53 6.92
CA ASP A 909 34.00 -22.69 7.29
C ASP A 909 35.33 -23.09 6.57
N ALA A 910 35.27 -23.97 5.58
CA ALA A 910 36.48 -24.50 4.91
C ALA A 910 37.34 -23.43 4.19
N ASP A 911 36.81 -22.23 3.94
CA ASP A 911 37.53 -21.12 3.28
C ASP A 911 38.18 -20.10 4.24
N SER A 912 38.11 -20.29 5.55
CA SER A 912 38.64 -19.34 6.56
C SER A 912 40.15 -19.52 6.87
N THR A 913 40.84 -20.50 6.24
CA THR A 913 42.21 -20.89 6.61
C THR A 913 43.31 -20.46 5.63
N SER A 914 43.05 -19.62 4.66
CA SER A 914 44.09 -19.13 3.74
C SER A 914 44.07 -17.62 3.58
N THR A 915 44.43 -16.87 4.62
CA THR A 915 45.13 -15.55 4.61
C THR A 915 45.25 -15.02 6.02
N SER A 916 46.09 -15.69 6.83
CA SER A 916 46.67 -15.09 8.02
C SER A 916 48.16 -15.07 7.87
N THR A 917 48.72 -14.09 7.17
CA THR A 917 50.13 -13.71 7.32
C THR A 917 50.18 -12.21 7.59
N SER A 918 50.76 -11.92 8.77
CA SER A 918 51.35 -10.66 9.22
C SER A 918 50.38 -9.52 9.55
N TYR A 919 50.04 -9.42 10.83
CA TYR A 919 50.36 -8.24 11.71
C TYR A 919 50.23 -8.71 13.16
N GLU A 920 51.35 -9.32 13.69
CA GLU A 920 51.58 -9.41 15.10
C GLU A 920 52.23 -8.12 15.62
N GLU A 921 51.86 -7.83 16.83
CA GLU A 921 52.40 -6.95 17.88
C GLU A 921 51.56 -5.69 18.11
N THR A 922 50.86 -5.55 19.20
CA THR A 922 51.25 -5.43 20.59
C THR A 922 50.02 -5.14 21.44
N SER A 923 49.73 -5.90 22.42
CA SER A 923 49.70 -5.58 23.85
C SER A 923 48.99 -6.65 24.67
N LYS A 924 49.82 -7.37 25.40
CA LYS A 924 49.39 -8.14 26.58
C LYS A 924 48.96 -7.20 27.68
N ARG A 925 47.77 -7.43 28.24
CA ARG A 925 47.59 -7.48 29.71
C ARG A 925 46.22 -8.02 30.06
N SER A 926 46.30 -9.21 30.60
CA SER A 926 45.53 -9.89 31.65
C SER A 926 44.42 -9.12 32.39
N SER A 927 43.23 -9.69 32.44
CA SER A 927 42.63 -10.00 33.73
C SER A 927 41.55 -11.06 33.59
N SER A 928 41.82 -12.21 34.20
CA SER A 928 40.93 -13.28 34.56
C SER A 928 39.88 -12.80 35.57
N TYR A 929 38.60 -13.17 35.39
CA TYR A 929 37.72 -13.49 36.51
C TYR A 929 36.73 -14.58 36.14
N PRO A 930 36.32 -15.43 37.12
CA PRO A 930 35.78 -16.75 36.92
C PRO A 930 34.25 -16.77 36.84
N GLY A 931 33.76 -17.87 36.29
CA GLY A 931 32.34 -18.18 36.25
C GLY A 931 31.71 -18.50 37.60
N TYR A 932 30.42 -18.34 37.71
CA TYR A 932 29.54 -19.12 38.59
C TYR A 932 28.23 -19.46 37.88
N PRO A 933 27.64 -20.62 38.17
CA PRO A 933 26.48 -21.14 37.50
C PRO A 933 25.18 -20.99 38.32
N TYR A 934 24.06 -21.20 37.69
CA TYR A 934 22.72 -21.59 38.16
C TYR A 934 21.92 -20.68 39.12
N SER A 935 20.76 -20.27 38.69
CA SER A 935 19.42 -20.88 38.88
C SER A 935 18.39 -20.13 38.09
#